data_30fcb0d536f1fe63b1f765d661cafe5c
#
_entry.id   30fcb0d536f1fe63b1f765d661cafe5c
#
_cell.length_a   1.000
_cell.length_b   1.000
_cell.length_c   1.000
_cell.angle_alpha   90.00
_cell.angle_beta   90.00
_cell.angle_gamma   90.00
#
_symmetry.space_group_name_H-M   'P 1'
#
loop_
_entity.id
_entity.type
_entity.pdbx_description
1 polymer ?
#
loop_
_entity_poly.entity_id
_entity_poly.type
_entity_poly.pdbx_seq_one_letter_code
_entity_poly.pdbx_strand_id
1 'polypeptide(L)'
;MYEGYLPISKQDMQERGIKQLDFVYVCGDAYVDHPSFGHAIIARLLEAHGYTVGIIAQPDWKDDASISVLGVPRLGFLVSAGNMDSMVNHYSVSKKRRATDSYTPGGVMGKRPDYATVVYCNLIRHTYKKTPIIIGGIEASLRRLAHYDYWSNKVKRSILLDSGADLISYGMGEHSIIEIADALNAGIDVHDITFIDGTVFKTKNRDLIYDAIELPDYDEIKENKRSFAQSFYKQYCNTDPFSGKRLFEPYGGTTFVVQNPPAKPLTQTEMDEVYALPYMRNYHPSYEKDGGVPAIREIKFSMISNRGCFGGCSFCALTFHQGRIIQTRSHESIIDEAKQIIQEPDFKGYIHDVGGPTANFRAPACKKQMTKGACPTKQCLFPKPCKNLEVDHKDYIALLKKLRVLPGVKKVFIRSGIRFDYLMYDKDRTFLRELCEHHVSGQLKVAPEHISNTVLQKLGKPSVEVYNSFVKAYKDMNKKIGKEQYLVPYLMSSHPGSTLKEAVELAEYLRDLGYMPEQVQDFYPTPSTISTCMYYTGLDPRTMEPVYVATNPHEKAMQRALIQYRNPKNYDLVHEALIKAGRQDLIGFDSKCLIRPRRPKKDAGTSYRSSRQGKKAPAGKAAAGKMVTAKHKKKTIRNIHKKK
;
A
#
# COMPACT_ATOMS: atom_id res chain seq x y z
N MET A 1 31.94 -2.96 -6.15
CA MET A 1 30.60 -3.36 -6.61
C MET A 1 30.55 -3.36 -8.13
N TYR A 2 29.83 -4.27 -8.72
CA TYR A 2 29.70 -4.37 -10.17
C TYR A 2 28.73 -3.33 -10.72
N GLU A 3 29.12 -2.62 -11.74
CA GLU A 3 28.24 -1.70 -12.47
C GLU A 3 27.44 -2.51 -13.50
N GLY A 4 26.14 -2.67 -13.27
CA GLY A 4 25.24 -3.44 -14.12
C GLY A 4 24.15 -4.17 -13.32
N TYR A 5 23.23 -4.83 -14.02
CA TYR A 5 22.18 -5.63 -13.37
C TYR A 5 22.75 -6.86 -12.66
N LEU A 6 22.12 -7.28 -11.56
CA LEU A 6 22.44 -8.52 -10.89
C LEU A 6 22.10 -9.73 -11.78
N PRO A 7 22.80 -10.87 -11.62
CA PRO A 7 22.57 -12.05 -12.44
C PRO A 7 21.13 -12.56 -12.41
N ILE A 8 20.56 -12.82 -13.59
CA ILE A 8 19.28 -13.51 -13.77
C ILE A 8 19.43 -14.83 -14.52
N SER A 9 20.63 -15.13 -15.00
CA SER A 9 20.96 -16.34 -15.76
C SER A 9 22.34 -16.89 -15.37
N LYS A 10 22.62 -18.15 -15.75
CA LYS A 10 23.97 -18.73 -15.61
C LYS A 10 25.01 -18.02 -16.48
N GLN A 11 24.59 -17.44 -17.60
CA GLN A 11 25.48 -16.66 -18.46
C GLN A 11 25.95 -15.40 -17.70
N ASP A 12 25.02 -14.65 -17.07
CA ASP A 12 25.37 -13.46 -16.28
C ASP A 12 26.35 -13.82 -15.13
N MET A 13 26.12 -14.99 -14.50
CA MET A 13 27.06 -15.50 -13.47
C MET A 13 28.44 -15.74 -14.03
N GLN A 14 28.55 -16.37 -15.22
CA GLN A 14 29.83 -16.64 -15.87
C GLN A 14 30.56 -15.36 -16.25
N GLU A 15 29.86 -14.39 -16.81
CA GLU A 15 30.41 -13.07 -17.16
C GLU A 15 30.98 -12.32 -15.95
N ARG A 16 30.42 -12.59 -14.75
CA ARG A 16 30.91 -12.04 -13.48
C ARG A 16 31.91 -12.95 -12.76
N GLY A 17 32.27 -14.10 -13.33
CA GLY A 17 33.19 -15.09 -12.71
C GLY A 17 32.56 -15.80 -11.47
N ILE A 18 31.24 -15.79 -11.33
CA ILE A 18 30.53 -16.39 -10.20
C ILE A 18 30.22 -17.85 -10.53
N LYS A 19 30.77 -18.78 -9.75
CA LYS A 19 30.48 -20.23 -9.87
C LYS A 19 29.23 -20.65 -9.12
N GLN A 20 28.99 -20.08 -7.95
CA GLN A 20 27.86 -20.32 -7.09
C GLN A 20 27.47 -19.02 -6.38
N LEU A 21 26.18 -18.70 -6.33
CA LEU A 21 25.69 -17.55 -5.61
C LEU A 21 25.58 -17.84 -4.11
N ASP A 22 25.76 -16.81 -3.28
CA ASP A 22 25.49 -16.91 -1.86
C ASP A 22 23.99 -16.91 -1.61
N PHE A 23 23.28 -16.01 -2.26
CA PHE A 23 21.82 -15.92 -2.18
C PHE A 23 21.17 -15.90 -3.57
N VAL A 24 19.99 -16.49 -3.64
CA VAL A 24 19.06 -16.33 -4.78
C VAL A 24 17.80 -15.65 -4.26
N TYR A 25 17.49 -14.47 -4.80
CA TYR A 25 16.29 -13.72 -4.45
C TYR A 25 15.15 -14.05 -5.40
N VAL A 26 14.08 -14.66 -4.89
CA VAL A 26 12.85 -14.97 -5.63
C VAL A 26 11.80 -13.89 -5.35
N CYS A 27 11.37 -13.21 -6.41
CA CYS A 27 10.48 -12.06 -6.31
C CYS A 27 9.19 -12.21 -7.13
N GLY A 28 8.06 -11.78 -6.57
CA GLY A 28 6.79 -11.73 -7.29
C GLY A 28 6.66 -10.57 -8.28
N ASP A 29 7.52 -9.55 -8.20
CA ASP A 29 7.62 -8.48 -9.19
C ASP A 29 8.63 -8.85 -10.28
N ALA A 30 8.49 -8.25 -11.46
CA ALA A 30 9.57 -8.21 -12.44
C ALA A 30 10.83 -7.54 -11.86
N TYR A 31 12.01 -7.88 -12.35
CA TYR A 31 13.25 -7.30 -11.88
C TYR A 31 13.36 -5.83 -12.31
N VAL A 32 13.15 -4.95 -11.36
CA VAL A 32 13.38 -3.50 -11.47
C VAL A 32 14.46 -3.13 -10.46
N ASP A 33 15.63 -2.74 -10.95
CA ASP A 33 16.76 -2.36 -10.11
C ASP A 33 16.69 -0.87 -9.74
N HIS A 34 15.84 -0.58 -8.76
CA HIS A 34 15.52 0.79 -8.32
C HIS A 34 15.31 0.84 -6.82
N PRO A 35 15.76 1.89 -6.10
CA PRO A 35 15.62 2.02 -4.64
C PRO A 35 14.17 2.15 -4.12
N SER A 36 13.18 2.09 -5.00
CA SER A 36 11.77 1.94 -4.63
C SER A 36 11.30 0.48 -4.58
N PHE A 37 12.18 -0.49 -4.86
CA PHE A 37 11.87 -1.91 -4.86
C PHE A 37 12.67 -2.64 -3.78
N GLY A 38 11.96 -3.36 -2.90
CA GLY A 38 12.58 -4.05 -1.78
C GLY A 38 13.62 -5.11 -2.21
N HIS A 39 13.36 -5.85 -3.29
CA HIS A 39 14.32 -6.84 -3.80
C HIS A 39 15.61 -6.19 -4.31
N ALA A 40 15.53 -5.02 -4.93
CA ALA A 40 16.71 -4.29 -5.38
C ALA A 40 17.53 -3.78 -4.18
N ILE A 41 16.87 -3.19 -3.16
CA ILE A 41 17.55 -2.70 -1.96
C ILE A 41 18.28 -3.84 -1.26
N ILE A 42 17.60 -4.92 -0.94
CA ILE A 42 18.17 -6.05 -0.19
C ILE A 42 19.30 -6.72 -0.98
N ALA A 43 19.11 -6.96 -2.28
CA ALA A 43 20.12 -7.61 -3.09
C ALA A 43 21.38 -6.73 -3.28
N ARG A 44 21.22 -5.44 -3.52
CA ARG A 44 22.34 -4.50 -3.63
C ARG A 44 23.06 -4.29 -2.30
N LEU A 45 22.32 -4.27 -1.20
CA LEU A 45 22.90 -4.17 0.13
C LEU A 45 23.76 -5.39 0.46
N LEU A 46 23.30 -6.60 0.17
CA LEU A 46 24.08 -7.83 0.32
C LEU A 46 25.33 -7.82 -0.58
N GLU A 47 25.21 -7.37 -1.85
CA GLU A 47 26.37 -7.23 -2.75
C GLU A 47 27.40 -6.23 -2.18
N ALA A 48 26.94 -5.13 -1.58
CA ALA A 48 27.83 -4.15 -0.92
C ALA A 48 28.57 -4.72 0.28
N HIS A 49 28.01 -5.76 0.93
CA HIS A 49 28.64 -6.49 2.04
C HIS A 49 29.43 -7.72 1.60
N GLY A 50 29.68 -7.85 0.28
CA GLY A 50 30.56 -8.91 -0.27
C GLY A 50 29.86 -10.23 -0.57
N TYR A 51 28.54 -10.32 -0.48
CA TYR A 51 27.77 -11.49 -0.86
C TYR A 51 27.37 -11.46 -2.34
N THR A 52 27.38 -12.59 -3.00
CA THR A 52 26.90 -12.72 -4.38
C THR A 52 25.40 -13.03 -4.39
N VAL A 53 24.64 -12.25 -5.17
CA VAL A 53 23.17 -12.37 -5.22
C VAL A 53 22.70 -12.46 -6.66
N GLY A 54 21.79 -13.40 -6.95
CA GLY A 54 21.08 -13.48 -8.22
C GLY A 54 19.58 -13.32 -8.02
N ILE A 55 18.88 -12.88 -9.07
CA ILE A 55 17.44 -12.59 -9.03
C ILE A 55 16.67 -13.58 -9.90
N ILE A 56 15.69 -14.25 -9.34
CA ILE A 56 14.64 -14.98 -10.06
C ILE A 56 13.32 -14.21 -9.92
N ALA A 57 13.02 -13.41 -10.92
CA ALA A 57 11.82 -12.57 -10.93
C ALA A 57 10.67 -13.32 -11.61
N GLN A 58 9.52 -13.44 -10.90
CA GLN A 58 8.30 -14.08 -11.39
C GLN A 58 8.56 -15.47 -12.02
N PRO A 59 9.15 -16.43 -11.27
CA PRO A 59 9.32 -17.80 -11.80
C PRO A 59 7.96 -18.37 -12.21
N ASP A 60 7.96 -19.24 -13.21
CA ASP A 60 6.75 -19.98 -13.56
C ASP A 60 6.41 -20.96 -12.43
N TRP A 61 5.47 -20.56 -11.62
CA TRP A 61 5.05 -21.31 -10.43
C TRP A 61 4.36 -22.66 -10.72
N LYS A 62 4.21 -23.00 -12.00
CA LYS A 62 3.71 -24.29 -12.47
C LYS A 62 4.82 -25.22 -12.93
N ASP A 63 6.06 -24.74 -12.98
CA ASP A 63 7.23 -25.47 -13.44
C ASP A 63 8.36 -25.37 -12.42
N ASP A 64 8.69 -26.50 -11.79
CA ASP A 64 9.78 -26.59 -10.80
C ASP A 64 11.16 -26.24 -11.41
N ALA A 65 11.35 -26.37 -12.72
CA ALA A 65 12.60 -25.98 -13.37
C ALA A 65 12.88 -24.49 -13.30
N SER A 66 11.82 -23.67 -13.23
CA SER A 66 11.93 -22.20 -13.17
C SER A 66 12.69 -21.68 -11.95
N ILE A 67 12.72 -22.44 -10.85
CA ILE A 67 13.43 -22.06 -9.63
C ILE A 67 14.91 -22.50 -9.64
N SER A 68 15.32 -23.30 -10.62
CA SER A 68 16.66 -23.89 -10.72
C SER A 68 17.59 -23.15 -11.68
N VAL A 69 17.11 -22.09 -12.33
CA VAL A 69 17.85 -21.39 -13.40
C VAL A 69 19.21 -20.85 -12.97
N LEU A 70 19.37 -20.48 -11.70
CA LEU A 70 20.62 -19.99 -11.11
C LEU A 70 21.37 -21.05 -10.29
N GLY A 71 20.80 -22.25 -10.14
CA GLY A 71 21.35 -23.30 -9.28
C GLY A 71 21.05 -23.12 -7.80
N VAL A 72 21.62 -23.97 -6.96
CA VAL A 72 21.47 -23.92 -5.51
C VAL A 72 22.34 -22.81 -4.91
N PRO A 73 21.81 -21.89 -4.12
CA PRO A 73 22.62 -20.90 -3.41
C PRO A 73 23.40 -21.54 -2.25
N ARG A 74 24.53 -20.96 -1.90
CA ARG A 74 25.39 -21.43 -0.79
C ARG A 74 24.76 -21.21 0.57
N LEU A 75 24.12 -20.05 0.80
CA LEU A 75 23.55 -19.64 2.09
C LEU A 75 22.02 -19.77 2.14
N GLY A 76 21.30 -19.43 1.06
CA GLY A 76 19.86 -19.61 1.08
C GLY A 76 19.09 -18.83 0.01
N PHE A 77 17.80 -19.10 -0.04
CA PHE A 77 16.83 -18.35 -0.83
C PHE A 77 16.22 -17.22 -0.03
N LEU A 78 16.10 -16.04 -0.64
CA LEU A 78 15.32 -14.91 -0.14
C LEU A 78 14.04 -14.83 -0.95
N VAL A 79 12.87 -14.72 -0.29
CA VAL A 79 11.59 -14.80 -1.00
C VAL A 79 10.67 -13.64 -0.59
N SER A 80 10.10 -12.94 -1.57
CA SER A 80 9.06 -11.93 -1.35
C SER A 80 7.98 -11.98 -2.41
N ALA A 81 6.78 -11.50 -2.08
CA ALA A 81 5.69 -11.32 -3.03
C ALA A 81 5.91 -10.11 -3.97
N GLY A 82 6.91 -9.28 -3.72
CA GLY A 82 7.17 -8.01 -4.39
C GLY A 82 6.79 -6.80 -3.54
N ASN A 83 6.65 -5.63 -4.18
CA ASN A 83 6.33 -4.36 -3.52
C ASN A 83 4.93 -4.31 -2.90
N MET A 84 4.03 -5.16 -3.38
CA MET A 84 2.67 -5.27 -2.85
C MET A 84 2.38 -6.69 -2.38
N ASP A 85 1.48 -6.80 -1.44
CA ASP A 85 0.82 -8.06 -1.11
C ASP A 85 0.14 -8.63 -2.36
N SER A 86 0.37 -9.91 -2.67
CA SER A 86 -0.10 -10.55 -3.90
C SER A 86 -1.62 -10.50 -4.03
N MET A 87 -2.34 -10.73 -2.93
CA MET A 87 -3.80 -10.72 -2.93
C MET A 87 -4.36 -9.31 -3.10
N VAL A 88 -3.74 -8.29 -2.46
CA VAL A 88 -4.11 -6.86 -2.64
C VAL A 88 -3.83 -6.41 -4.07
N ASN A 89 -2.74 -6.88 -4.67
CA ASN A 89 -2.41 -6.55 -6.05
C ASN A 89 -3.38 -7.19 -7.06
N HIS A 90 -3.80 -8.43 -6.82
CA HIS A 90 -4.61 -9.19 -7.78
C HIS A 90 -6.11 -8.87 -7.71
N TYR A 91 -6.62 -8.53 -6.55
CA TYR A 91 -8.07 -8.42 -6.35
C TYR A 91 -8.50 -7.04 -5.85
N SER A 92 -9.68 -6.62 -6.29
CA SER A 92 -10.40 -5.51 -5.68
C SER A 92 -11.06 -5.94 -4.36
N VAL A 93 -11.57 -4.97 -3.58
CA VAL A 93 -12.35 -5.25 -2.36
C VAL A 93 -13.58 -6.14 -2.63
N SER A 94 -14.18 -6.04 -3.80
CA SER A 94 -15.28 -6.93 -4.22
C SER A 94 -14.82 -8.31 -4.68
N LYS A 95 -13.57 -8.68 -4.39
CA LYS A 95 -12.92 -9.96 -4.77
C LYS A 95 -12.90 -10.23 -6.30
N LYS A 96 -13.03 -9.18 -7.11
CA LYS A 96 -12.88 -9.27 -8.56
C LYS A 96 -11.42 -9.16 -8.93
N ARG A 97 -10.93 -10.09 -9.77
CA ARG A 97 -9.55 -10.04 -10.27
C ARG A 97 -9.35 -8.80 -11.12
N ARG A 98 -8.21 -8.14 -10.93
CA ARG A 98 -7.81 -6.98 -11.74
C ARG A 98 -7.39 -7.43 -13.13
N ALA A 99 -7.52 -6.54 -14.10
CA ALA A 99 -7.16 -6.82 -15.48
C ALA A 99 -5.65 -6.68 -15.76
N THR A 100 -4.95 -5.91 -14.95
CA THR A 100 -3.52 -5.57 -15.16
C THR A 100 -2.75 -5.65 -13.84
N ASP A 101 -1.46 -6.01 -13.96
CA ASP A 101 -0.47 -5.95 -12.90
C ASP A 101 0.67 -5.02 -13.33
N SER A 102 0.78 -3.85 -12.72
CA SER A 102 1.79 -2.84 -13.08
C SER A 102 3.23 -3.29 -12.79
N TYR A 103 3.42 -4.31 -11.97
CA TYR A 103 4.72 -4.85 -11.60
C TYR A 103 5.17 -6.03 -12.48
N THR A 104 4.45 -6.30 -13.55
CA THR A 104 4.72 -7.39 -14.48
C THR A 104 5.07 -6.83 -15.86
N PRO A 105 5.96 -7.46 -16.64
CA PRO A 105 6.28 -7.02 -17.99
C PRO A 105 5.01 -6.90 -18.85
N GLY A 106 4.88 -5.78 -19.57
CA GLY A 106 3.68 -5.44 -20.35
C GLY A 106 2.40 -5.22 -19.54
N GLY A 107 2.47 -5.24 -18.21
CA GLY A 107 1.30 -5.12 -17.35
C GLY A 107 0.40 -6.37 -17.34
N VAL A 108 0.90 -7.52 -17.73
CA VAL A 108 0.13 -8.77 -17.90
C VAL A 108 -0.22 -9.38 -16.55
N MET A 109 -1.53 -9.54 -16.28
CA MET A 109 -2.01 -10.17 -15.05
C MET A 109 -1.80 -11.70 -15.11
N GLY A 110 -1.37 -12.30 -13.97
CA GLY A 110 -1.35 -13.75 -13.76
C GLY A 110 0.03 -14.40 -13.81
N LYS A 111 1.11 -13.65 -14.04
CA LYS A 111 2.49 -14.17 -13.88
C LYS A 111 2.82 -14.40 -12.40
N ARG A 112 2.40 -13.52 -11.51
CA ARG A 112 2.50 -13.74 -10.07
C ARG A 112 1.37 -14.66 -9.61
N PRO A 113 1.61 -15.66 -8.74
CA PRO A 113 0.55 -16.47 -8.14
C PRO A 113 -0.18 -15.71 -7.01
N ASP A 114 -1.36 -16.19 -6.65
CA ASP A 114 -2.02 -15.82 -5.41
C ASP A 114 -1.22 -16.37 -4.23
N TYR A 115 -1.14 -15.62 -3.11
CA TYR A 115 -0.27 -15.97 -1.96
C TYR A 115 1.17 -16.26 -2.40
N ALA A 116 1.75 -15.38 -3.18
CA ALA A 116 3.01 -15.58 -3.90
C ALA A 116 4.14 -16.09 -3.01
N THR A 117 4.31 -15.54 -1.80
CA THR A 117 5.36 -15.98 -0.88
C THR A 117 5.22 -17.46 -0.53
N VAL A 118 4.01 -17.94 -0.25
CA VAL A 118 3.75 -19.36 0.09
C VAL A 118 4.03 -20.25 -1.13
N VAL A 119 3.53 -19.85 -2.29
CA VAL A 119 3.69 -20.63 -3.53
C VAL A 119 5.17 -20.76 -3.92
N TYR A 120 5.92 -19.68 -3.86
CA TYR A 120 7.35 -19.72 -4.20
C TYR A 120 8.17 -20.54 -3.19
N CYS A 121 7.86 -20.46 -1.90
CA CYS A 121 8.51 -21.31 -0.91
C CYS A 121 8.24 -22.81 -1.17
N ASN A 122 7.01 -23.17 -1.52
CA ASN A 122 6.68 -24.54 -1.86
C ASN A 122 7.44 -25.01 -3.12
N LEU A 123 7.53 -24.17 -4.15
CA LEU A 123 8.31 -24.45 -5.36
C LEU A 123 9.78 -24.71 -5.03
N ILE A 124 10.37 -23.88 -4.15
CA ILE A 124 11.76 -24.08 -3.67
C ILE A 124 11.88 -25.40 -2.90
N ARG A 125 10.95 -25.70 -1.98
CA ARG A 125 11.01 -26.92 -1.18
C ARG A 125 10.85 -28.21 -1.99
N HIS A 126 10.11 -28.20 -3.10
CA HIS A 126 10.04 -29.33 -4.01
C HIS A 126 11.41 -29.67 -4.60
N THR A 127 12.16 -28.64 -5.00
CA THR A 127 13.48 -28.81 -5.65
C THR A 127 14.61 -28.89 -4.63
N TYR A 128 14.62 -28.04 -3.60
CA TYR A 128 15.70 -27.86 -2.63
C TYR A 128 15.21 -28.06 -1.20
N LYS A 129 15.15 -29.32 -0.75
CA LYS A 129 14.51 -29.72 0.51
C LYS A 129 15.15 -29.12 1.77
N LYS A 130 16.46 -28.88 1.77
CA LYS A 130 17.24 -28.49 2.96
C LYS A 130 17.84 -27.08 2.88
N THR A 131 17.81 -26.42 1.73
CA THR A 131 18.37 -25.09 1.58
C THR A 131 17.56 -24.06 2.40
N PRO A 132 18.20 -23.20 3.19
CA PRO A 132 17.50 -22.18 3.96
C PRO A 132 16.58 -21.30 3.11
N ILE A 133 15.40 -21.00 3.61
CA ILE A 133 14.44 -20.07 3.00
C ILE A 133 14.11 -18.98 4.00
N ILE A 134 14.51 -17.76 3.68
CA ILE A 134 14.20 -16.55 4.44
C ILE A 134 13.15 -15.76 3.66
N ILE A 135 11.99 -15.53 4.27
CA ILE A 135 10.92 -14.74 3.64
C ILE A 135 10.88 -13.33 4.19
N GLY A 136 10.50 -12.37 3.35
CA GLY A 136 10.43 -10.96 3.74
C GLY A 136 9.43 -10.17 2.91
N GLY A 137 9.54 -8.84 2.99
CA GLY A 137 8.64 -7.91 2.32
C GLY A 137 7.28 -7.77 3.02
N ILE A 138 6.39 -6.99 2.40
CA ILE A 138 5.12 -6.60 3.04
C ILE A 138 4.19 -7.79 3.28
N GLU A 139 4.11 -8.76 2.37
CA GLU A 139 3.23 -9.92 2.52
C GLU A 139 3.62 -10.79 3.72
N ALA A 140 4.91 -11.07 3.88
CA ALA A 140 5.42 -11.80 5.03
C ALA A 140 5.28 -11.00 6.34
N SER A 141 5.61 -9.71 6.31
CA SER A 141 5.51 -8.82 7.49
C SER A 141 4.09 -8.77 8.06
N LEU A 142 3.06 -8.68 7.20
CA LEU A 142 1.67 -8.56 7.63
C LEU A 142 1.04 -9.90 8.04
N ARG A 143 1.68 -11.03 7.72
CA ARG A 143 1.19 -12.39 8.00
C ARG A 143 2.12 -13.19 8.94
N ARG A 144 3.03 -12.50 9.62
CA ARG A 144 4.05 -13.14 10.45
C ARG A 144 3.52 -13.89 11.69
N LEU A 145 2.33 -13.50 12.15
CA LEU A 145 1.58 -14.18 13.23
C LEU A 145 0.18 -14.54 12.73
N ALA A 146 -0.69 -15.11 13.56
CA ALA A 146 -2.07 -15.40 13.21
C ALA A 146 -2.78 -14.12 12.73
N HIS A 147 -3.47 -14.22 11.61
CA HIS A 147 -4.07 -13.06 10.96
C HIS A 147 -5.39 -13.40 10.29
N TYR A 148 -6.29 -12.42 10.18
CA TYR A 148 -7.50 -12.57 9.39
C TYR A 148 -7.20 -12.39 7.90
N ASP A 149 -7.54 -13.39 7.11
CA ASP A 149 -7.45 -13.39 5.65
C ASP A 149 -8.81 -13.06 5.04
N TYR A 150 -8.89 -11.89 4.42
CA TYR A 150 -10.14 -11.36 3.87
C TYR A 150 -10.71 -12.23 2.72
N TRP A 151 -9.85 -12.79 1.90
CA TRP A 151 -10.27 -13.55 0.70
C TRP A 151 -10.89 -14.90 1.05
N SER A 152 -10.29 -15.63 1.98
CA SER A 152 -10.84 -16.89 2.50
C SER A 152 -11.86 -16.68 3.62
N ASN A 153 -11.96 -15.45 4.19
CA ASN A 153 -12.79 -15.12 5.35
C ASN A 153 -12.49 -16.01 6.57
N LYS A 154 -11.20 -16.26 6.81
CA LYS A 154 -10.73 -17.15 7.88
C LYS A 154 -9.55 -16.52 8.61
N VAL A 155 -9.34 -16.92 9.86
CA VAL A 155 -8.07 -16.70 10.54
C VAL A 155 -7.09 -17.77 10.07
N LYS A 156 -5.94 -17.30 9.54
CA LYS A 156 -4.83 -18.17 9.09
C LYS A 156 -3.70 -18.16 10.12
N ARG A 157 -2.90 -19.21 10.10
CA ARG A 157 -1.68 -19.33 10.90
C ARG A 157 -0.63 -18.33 10.42
N SER A 158 0.47 -18.23 11.17
CA SER A 158 1.67 -17.55 10.70
C SER A 158 2.08 -18.05 9.31
N ILE A 159 2.44 -17.13 8.41
CA ILE A 159 2.96 -17.46 7.08
C ILE A 159 4.23 -18.30 7.15
N LEU A 160 5.00 -18.21 8.26
CA LEU A 160 6.18 -19.04 8.49
C LEU A 160 5.84 -20.53 8.55
N LEU A 161 4.67 -20.88 9.09
CA LEU A 161 4.17 -22.26 9.13
C LEU A 161 3.52 -22.68 7.81
N ASP A 162 2.77 -21.77 7.19
CA ASP A 162 2.04 -22.07 5.96
C ASP A 162 2.94 -22.15 4.72
N SER A 163 4.06 -21.42 4.69
CA SER A 163 5.02 -21.42 3.58
C SER A 163 6.09 -22.52 3.68
N GLY A 164 6.31 -23.09 4.87
CA GLY A 164 7.45 -23.98 5.10
C GLY A 164 8.81 -23.28 5.06
N ALA A 165 8.86 -21.95 5.13
CA ALA A 165 10.10 -21.19 5.28
C ALA A 165 10.74 -21.42 6.66
N ASP A 166 12.01 -21.05 6.80
CA ASP A 166 12.76 -21.26 8.04
C ASP A 166 12.77 -20.02 8.92
N LEU A 167 12.82 -18.83 8.33
CA LEU A 167 12.90 -17.55 9.03
C LEU A 167 12.12 -16.46 8.29
N ILE A 168 11.56 -15.50 9.02
CA ILE A 168 11.03 -14.25 8.46
C ILE A 168 11.96 -13.10 8.83
N SER A 169 12.34 -12.26 7.87
CA SER A 169 12.83 -10.90 8.10
C SER A 169 11.68 -9.94 7.87
N TYR A 170 11.10 -9.35 8.92
CA TYR A 170 9.94 -8.48 8.81
C TYR A 170 10.29 -7.00 8.97
N GLY A 171 9.41 -6.16 8.45
CA GLY A 171 9.63 -4.72 8.49
C GLY A 171 10.62 -4.24 7.43
N MET A 172 11.43 -3.26 7.79
CA MET A 172 12.55 -2.77 6.96
C MET A 172 13.76 -3.65 7.29
N GLY A 173 14.14 -4.49 6.32
CA GLY A 173 15.01 -5.64 6.55
C GLY A 173 16.51 -5.38 6.41
N GLU A 174 16.95 -4.13 6.26
CA GLU A 174 18.36 -3.82 5.93
C GLU A 174 19.32 -4.33 7.00
N HIS A 175 19.07 -4.08 8.28
CA HIS A 175 19.93 -4.58 9.36
C HIS A 175 19.82 -6.11 9.49
N SER A 176 18.59 -6.62 9.60
CA SER A 176 18.36 -8.04 9.86
C SER A 176 18.89 -8.94 8.75
N ILE A 177 18.86 -8.53 7.49
CA ILE A 177 19.35 -9.37 6.39
C ILE A 177 20.86 -9.52 6.39
N ILE A 178 21.60 -8.48 6.78
CA ILE A 178 23.06 -8.55 6.91
C ILE A 178 23.44 -9.45 8.10
N GLU A 179 22.82 -9.26 9.26
CA GLU A 179 23.06 -10.12 10.43
C GLU A 179 22.71 -11.59 10.14
N ILE A 180 21.63 -11.88 9.39
CA ILE A 180 21.26 -13.22 8.94
C ILE A 180 22.35 -13.78 7.99
N ALA A 181 22.79 -12.97 7.03
CA ALA A 181 23.82 -13.39 6.06
C ALA A 181 25.14 -13.72 6.76
N ASP A 182 25.56 -12.87 7.70
CA ASP A 182 26.79 -13.07 8.48
C ASP A 182 26.69 -14.33 9.37
N ALA A 183 25.54 -14.55 10.01
CA ALA A 183 25.30 -15.75 10.83
C ALA A 183 25.38 -17.04 9.99
N LEU A 184 24.68 -17.08 8.85
CA LEU A 184 24.73 -18.22 7.92
C LEU A 184 26.14 -18.43 7.34
N ASN A 185 26.85 -17.35 7.00
CA ASN A 185 28.21 -17.41 6.49
C ASN A 185 29.23 -17.90 7.55
N ALA A 186 28.97 -17.63 8.82
CA ALA A 186 29.72 -18.18 9.95
C ALA A 186 29.38 -19.65 10.25
N GLY A 187 28.43 -20.26 9.53
CA GLY A 187 28.05 -21.66 9.69
C GLY A 187 27.00 -21.92 10.74
N ILE A 188 26.30 -20.88 11.25
CA ILE A 188 25.16 -21.04 12.16
C ILE A 188 23.98 -21.59 11.35
N ASP A 189 23.37 -22.68 11.86
CA ASP A 189 22.17 -23.23 11.23
C ASP A 189 21.02 -22.22 11.28
N VAL A 190 20.24 -22.13 10.20
CA VAL A 190 19.11 -21.18 10.10
C VAL A 190 18.10 -21.32 11.25
N HIS A 191 17.95 -22.52 11.81
CA HIS A 191 17.05 -22.80 12.94
C HIS A 191 17.58 -22.29 14.29
N ASP A 192 18.90 -22.04 14.37
CA ASP A 192 19.57 -21.49 15.54
C ASP A 192 19.64 -19.95 15.51
N ILE A 193 19.25 -19.32 14.40
CA ILE A 193 19.15 -17.87 14.28
C ILE A 193 17.89 -17.38 14.99
N THR A 194 17.95 -17.30 16.33
CA THR A 194 16.81 -16.95 17.19
C THR A 194 16.96 -15.58 17.86
N PHE A 195 18.08 -14.89 17.63
CA PHE A 195 18.53 -13.72 18.40
C PHE A 195 18.50 -12.39 17.62
N ILE A 196 18.24 -12.41 16.33
CA ILE A 196 18.29 -11.20 15.47
C ILE A 196 16.99 -10.42 15.57
N ASP A 197 17.07 -9.12 15.86
CA ASP A 197 15.94 -8.20 15.83
C ASP A 197 15.33 -8.10 14.41
N GLY A 198 14.01 -7.89 14.33
CA GLY A 198 13.31 -7.85 13.05
C GLY A 198 13.06 -9.22 12.42
N THR A 199 13.22 -10.31 13.18
CA THR A 199 12.99 -11.67 12.70
C THR A 199 11.82 -12.37 13.39
N VAL A 200 11.31 -13.41 12.72
CA VAL A 200 10.35 -14.37 13.31
C VAL A 200 10.85 -15.78 13.03
N PHE A 201 11.00 -16.58 14.05
CA PHE A 201 11.41 -17.97 13.96
C PHE A 201 10.36 -18.92 14.55
N LYS A 202 10.48 -20.21 14.28
CA LYS A 202 9.62 -21.25 14.86
C LYS A 202 10.46 -22.22 15.67
N THR A 203 9.94 -22.69 16.80
CA THR A 203 10.62 -23.66 17.66
C THR A 203 9.63 -24.58 18.37
N LYS A 204 10.11 -25.75 18.75
CA LYS A 204 9.43 -26.66 19.70
C LYS A 204 10.03 -26.58 21.09
N ASN A 205 11.21 -25.96 21.21
CA ASN A 205 11.89 -25.80 22.50
C ASN A 205 11.43 -24.52 23.19
N ARG A 206 10.74 -24.68 24.33
CA ARG A 206 10.26 -23.57 25.15
C ARG A 206 11.39 -22.75 25.76
N ASP A 207 12.54 -23.35 26.01
CA ASP A 207 13.68 -22.69 26.66
C ASP A 207 14.31 -21.59 25.80
N LEU A 208 14.07 -21.64 24.49
CA LEU A 208 14.47 -20.55 23.56
C LEU A 208 13.58 -19.31 23.64
N ILE A 209 12.48 -19.37 24.41
CA ILE A 209 11.49 -18.28 24.54
C ILE A 209 11.67 -17.62 25.90
N TYR A 210 12.44 -16.56 25.95
CA TYR A 210 12.72 -15.79 27.18
C TYR A 210 12.33 -14.32 26.99
N ASP A 211 11.99 -13.64 28.09
CA ASP A 211 11.51 -12.24 28.15
C ASP A 211 10.48 -11.91 27.05
N ALA A 212 9.49 -12.79 26.90
CA ALA A 212 8.52 -12.72 25.82
C ALA A 212 7.09 -12.58 26.36
N ILE A 213 6.26 -11.85 25.65
CA ILE A 213 4.81 -11.75 25.89
C ILE A 213 4.13 -12.92 25.18
N GLU A 214 3.39 -13.72 25.93
CA GLU A 214 2.55 -14.79 25.39
C GLU A 214 1.28 -14.22 24.76
N LEU A 215 1.03 -14.62 23.52
CA LEU A 215 -0.24 -14.42 22.84
C LEU A 215 -1.15 -15.63 23.14
N PRO A 216 -2.48 -15.50 22.99
CA PRO A 216 -3.37 -16.65 23.04
C PRO A 216 -2.97 -17.71 22.02
N ASP A 217 -3.27 -18.99 22.29
CA ASP A 217 -3.03 -20.08 21.34
C ASP A 217 -3.81 -19.86 20.03
N TYR A 218 -3.25 -20.31 18.90
CA TYR A 218 -3.87 -20.15 17.59
C TYR A 218 -5.30 -20.70 17.53
N ASP A 219 -5.57 -21.85 18.15
CA ASP A 219 -6.92 -22.44 18.12
C ASP A 219 -7.92 -21.57 18.89
N GLU A 220 -7.49 -20.95 20.00
CA GLU A 220 -8.31 -19.96 20.72
C GLU A 220 -8.54 -18.70 19.87
N ILE A 221 -7.50 -18.16 19.23
CA ILE A 221 -7.59 -16.98 18.36
C ILE A 221 -8.58 -17.23 17.19
N LYS A 222 -8.56 -18.42 16.64
CA LYS A 222 -9.40 -18.82 15.51
C LYS A 222 -10.88 -18.91 15.89
N GLU A 223 -11.19 -19.43 17.08
CA GLU A 223 -12.56 -19.67 17.54
C GLU A 223 -13.17 -18.45 18.27
N ASN A 224 -12.34 -17.61 18.91
CA ASN A 224 -12.79 -16.52 19.75
C ASN A 224 -12.35 -15.15 19.22
N LYS A 225 -13.31 -14.38 18.71
CA LYS A 225 -13.07 -13.03 18.18
C LYS A 225 -12.48 -12.06 19.21
N ARG A 226 -12.80 -12.21 20.49
CA ARG A 226 -12.25 -11.36 21.55
C ARG A 226 -10.78 -11.69 21.80
N SER A 227 -10.42 -12.97 21.83
CA SER A 227 -9.04 -13.41 21.93
C SER A 227 -8.21 -12.96 20.72
N PHE A 228 -8.78 -13.00 19.50
CA PHE A 228 -8.16 -12.42 18.31
C PHE A 228 -7.88 -10.91 18.50
N ALA A 229 -8.86 -10.14 18.99
CA ALA A 229 -8.69 -8.70 19.20
C ALA A 229 -7.62 -8.40 20.27
N GLN A 230 -7.56 -9.19 21.34
CA GLN A 230 -6.54 -9.07 22.40
C GLN A 230 -5.14 -9.42 21.88
N SER A 231 -5.00 -10.52 21.11
CA SER A 231 -3.75 -10.90 20.47
C SER A 231 -3.26 -9.77 19.54
N PHE A 232 -4.14 -9.28 18.67
CA PHE A 232 -3.80 -8.19 17.77
C PHE A 232 -3.36 -6.93 18.52
N TYR A 233 -4.04 -6.56 19.61
CA TYR A 233 -3.67 -5.36 20.38
C TYR A 233 -2.32 -5.50 21.07
N LYS A 234 -1.97 -6.69 21.60
CA LYS A 234 -0.62 -6.97 22.11
C LYS A 234 0.43 -6.80 21.01
N GLN A 235 0.16 -7.29 19.79
CA GLN A 235 1.05 -7.09 18.63
C GLN A 235 1.20 -5.60 18.30
N TYR A 236 0.09 -4.85 18.25
CA TYR A 236 0.10 -3.41 17.94
C TYR A 236 0.93 -2.61 18.95
N CYS A 237 0.82 -2.91 20.23
CA CYS A 237 1.57 -2.22 21.28
C CYS A 237 3.07 -2.55 21.25
N ASN A 238 3.51 -3.58 20.54
CA ASN A 238 4.91 -4.02 20.45
C ASN A 238 5.52 -3.82 19.06
N THR A 239 5.08 -2.79 18.33
CA THR A 239 5.61 -2.42 16.99
C THR A 239 6.79 -1.43 17.04
N ASP A 240 7.21 -1.01 18.22
CA ASP A 240 8.28 -0.02 18.39
C ASP A 240 9.64 -0.70 18.62
N PRO A 241 10.71 -0.27 17.91
CA PRO A 241 12.03 -0.91 17.98
C PRO A 241 12.82 -0.63 19.27
N PHE A 242 12.40 0.34 20.10
CA PHE A 242 13.08 0.68 21.35
C PHE A 242 12.39 0.10 22.58
N SER A 243 11.08 -0.08 22.53
CA SER A 243 10.26 -0.49 23.66
C SER A 243 9.46 -1.77 23.41
N GLY A 244 9.43 -2.26 22.17
CA GLY A 244 8.76 -3.51 21.81
C GLY A 244 9.44 -4.71 22.44
N LYS A 245 8.64 -5.67 22.90
CA LYS A 245 9.11 -6.94 23.46
C LYS A 245 9.00 -8.05 22.42
N ARG A 246 9.73 -9.13 22.69
CA ARG A 246 9.51 -10.40 22.00
C ARG A 246 8.08 -10.89 22.26
N LEU A 247 7.45 -11.43 21.21
CA LEU A 247 6.12 -12.03 21.28
C LEU A 247 6.21 -13.50 20.89
N PHE A 248 5.39 -14.35 21.47
CA PHE A 248 5.27 -15.71 20.97
C PHE A 248 3.81 -16.16 20.94
N GLU A 249 3.49 -16.93 19.93
CA GLU A 249 2.17 -17.48 19.65
C GLU A 249 2.24 -19.00 19.66
N PRO A 250 1.55 -19.68 20.61
CA PRO A 250 1.48 -21.13 20.65
C PRO A 250 0.58 -21.70 19.55
N TYR A 251 0.92 -22.92 19.10
CA TYR A 251 0.18 -23.73 18.14
C TYR A 251 0.00 -25.14 18.73
N GLY A 252 -1.12 -25.38 19.40
CA GLY A 252 -1.43 -26.66 20.03
C GLY A 252 -0.43 -27.04 21.12
N GLY A 253 0.23 -26.08 21.74
CA GLY A 253 1.17 -26.28 22.86
C GLY A 253 2.50 -26.95 22.50
N THR A 254 2.72 -27.37 21.27
CA THR A 254 3.93 -28.11 20.85
C THR A 254 4.84 -27.35 19.89
N THR A 255 4.32 -26.34 19.22
CA THR A 255 5.06 -25.49 18.28
C THR A 255 4.81 -24.04 18.65
N PHE A 256 5.83 -23.23 18.61
CA PHE A 256 5.78 -21.81 18.94
C PHE A 256 6.32 -21.01 17.77
N VAL A 257 5.61 -19.95 17.38
CA VAL A 257 6.11 -18.92 16.50
C VAL A 257 6.53 -17.73 17.37
N VAL A 258 7.79 -17.35 17.27
CA VAL A 258 8.41 -16.32 18.11
C VAL A 258 8.82 -15.14 17.26
N GLN A 259 8.28 -13.96 17.56
CA GLN A 259 8.65 -12.69 16.94
C GLN A 259 9.64 -11.97 17.85
N ASN A 260 10.84 -11.72 17.36
CA ASN A 260 11.81 -10.85 18.00
C ASN A 260 11.34 -9.38 17.94
N PRO A 261 11.85 -8.45 18.76
CA PRO A 261 11.57 -7.04 18.62
C PRO A 261 11.84 -6.52 17.20
N PRO A 262 11.18 -5.45 16.75
CA PRO A 262 11.50 -4.84 15.46
C PRO A 262 12.97 -4.39 15.38
N ALA A 263 13.60 -4.53 14.22
CA ALA A 263 14.93 -4.00 13.97
C ALA A 263 14.96 -2.47 14.17
N LYS A 264 16.10 -1.95 14.61
CA LYS A 264 16.30 -0.49 14.80
C LYS A 264 16.12 0.23 13.46
N PRO A 265 15.56 1.46 13.49
CA PRO A 265 15.49 2.27 12.28
C PRO A 265 16.89 2.64 11.82
N LEU A 266 17.06 2.74 10.50
CA LEU A 266 18.32 3.24 9.92
C LEU A 266 18.58 4.67 10.40
N THR A 267 19.83 4.96 10.69
CA THR A 267 20.32 6.33 10.85
C THR A 267 20.27 7.08 9.51
N GLN A 268 20.46 8.40 9.53
CA GLN A 268 20.52 9.18 8.29
C GLN A 268 21.67 8.73 7.39
N THR A 269 22.85 8.44 7.97
CA THR A 269 24.02 7.96 7.24
C THR A 269 23.73 6.63 6.56
N GLU A 270 23.20 5.65 7.30
CA GLU A 270 22.83 4.36 6.72
C GLU A 270 21.73 4.49 5.63
N MET A 271 20.77 5.39 5.84
CA MET A 271 19.79 5.70 4.78
C MET A 271 20.49 6.24 3.53
N ASP A 272 21.43 7.16 3.67
CA ASP A 272 22.15 7.75 2.55
C ASP A 272 23.00 6.69 1.83
N GLU A 273 23.66 5.81 2.56
CA GLU A 273 24.44 4.69 2.03
C GLU A 273 23.55 3.72 1.22
N VAL A 274 22.38 3.34 1.74
CA VAL A 274 21.42 2.47 1.02
C VAL A 274 20.97 3.12 -0.29
N TYR A 275 20.72 4.42 -0.32
CA TYR A 275 20.27 5.10 -1.54
C TYR A 275 21.41 5.48 -2.49
N ALA A 276 22.67 5.41 -2.05
CA ALA A 276 23.86 5.60 -2.86
C ALA A 276 24.33 4.32 -3.58
N LEU A 277 23.72 3.15 -3.31
CA LEU A 277 24.06 1.90 -3.97
C LEU A 277 23.86 2.01 -5.49
N PRO A 278 24.61 1.24 -6.31
CA PRO A 278 24.68 1.41 -7.77
C PRO A 278 23.45 0.80 -8.46
N TYR A 279 22.27 1.37 -8.21
CA TYR A 279 21.04 0.97 -8.89
C TYR A 279 21.07 1.38 -10.35
N MET A 280 20.61 0.48 -11.24
CA MET A 280 20.41 0.78 -12.67
C MET A 280 19.23 1.73 -12.93
N ARG A 281 18.38 1.98 -11.93
CA ARG A 281 17.22 2.86 -11.92
C ARG A 281 16.20 2.57 -13.04
N ASN A 282 16.21 1.33 -13.53
CA ASN A 282 15.31 0.87 -14.57
C ASN A 282 14.99 -0.62 -14.38
N TYR A 283 14.04 -1.13 -15.17
CA TYR A 283 13.79 -2.56 -15.28
C TYR A 283 14.88 -3.25 -16.12
N HIS A 284 15.04 -4.55 -15.91
CA HIS A 284 16.01 -5.35 -16.67
C HIS A 284 15.71 -5.32 -18.18
N PRO A 285 16.72 -5.14 -19.07
CA PRO A 285 16.51 -4.98 -20.51
C PRO A 285 15.77 -6.13 -21.20
N SER A 286 15.82 -7.34 -20.64
CA SER A 286 15.07 -8.50 -21.17
C SER A 286 13.56 -8.26 -21.31
N TYR A 287 13.00 -7.27 -20.61
CA TYR A 287 11.57 -6.95 -20.65
C TYR A 287 11.19 -5.92 -21.74
N GLU A 288 12.16 -5.36 -22.46
CA GLU A 288 11.88 -4.39 -23.55
C GLU A 288 10.93 -4.97 -24.59
N LYS A 289 11.16 -6.23 -25.01
CA LYS A 289 10.32 -6.95 -25.98
C LYS A 289 8.87 -7.12 -25.53
N ASP A 290 8.63 -7.11 -24.22
CA ASP A 290 7.29 -7.23 -23.61
C ASP A 290 6.64 -5.86 -23.32
N GLY A 291 7.28 -4.74 -23.72
CA GLY A 291 6.81 -3.38 -23.49
C GLY A 291 7.21 -2.78 -22.14
N GLY A 292 8.25 -3.35 -21.50
CA GLY A 292 8.81 -2.90 -20.22
C GLY A 292 7.91 -3.16 -19.03
N VAL A 293 8.24 -2.60 -17.87
CA VAL A 293 7.48 -2.74 -16.61
C VAL A 293 6.75 -1.43 -16.31
N PRO A 294 5.40 -1.38 -16.33
CA PRO A 294 4.64 -0.13 -16.19
C PRO A 294 4.93 0.65 -14.90
N ALA A 295 5.25 -0.02 -13.80
CA ALA A 295 5.53 0.61 -12.51
C ALA A 295 6.67 1.64 -12.55
N ILE A 296 7.63 1.50 -13.48
CA ILE A 296 8.77 2.43 -13.61
C ILE A 296 8.32 3.87 -13.91
N ARG A 297 7.19 4.05 -14.60
CA ARG A 297 6.68 5.36 -15.02
C ARG A 297 6.35 6.28 -13.84
N GLU A 298 5.97 5.70 -12.70
CA GLU A 298 5.60 6.47 -11.51
C GLU A 298 6.82 6.86 -10.67
N ILE A 299 7.91 6.07 -10.74
CA ILE A 299 9.04 6.20 -9.84
C ILE A 299 10.31 6.74 -10.49
N LYS A 300 10.50 6.59 -11.81
CA LYS A 300 11.76 6.91 -12.51
C LYS A 300 12.30 8.30 -12.19
N PHE A 301 11.41 9.29 -12.10
CA PHE A 301 11.74 10.68 -11.79
C PHE A 301 11.18 11.12 -10.43
N SER A 302 11.09 10.19 -9.50
CA SER A 302 10.63 10.43 -8.13
C SER A 302 11.70 10.02 -7.13
N MET A 303 11.79 10.70 -6.00
CA MET A 303 12.77 10.44 -4.95
C MET A 303 12.08 10.16 -3.63
N ILE A 304 12.53 9.14 -2.93
CA ILE A 304 12.12 8.87 -1.55
C ILE A 304 12.99 9.71 -0.62
N SER A 305 12.38 10.59 0.12
CA SER A 305 13.07 11.47 1.06
C SER A 305 13.05 10.96 2.50
N ASN A 306 12.08 10.13 2.83
CA ASN A 306 11.88 9.59 4.18
C ASN A 306 11.10 8.27 4.15
N ARG A 307 11.26 7.48 5.21
CA ARG A 307 10.50 6.26 5.51
C ARG A 307 9.87 6.37 6.89
N GLY A 308 8.91 5.47 7.20
CA GLY A 308 8.15 5.50 8.44
C GLY A 308 7.02 6.53 8.42
N CYS A 309 6.05 6.39 9.33
CA CYS A 309 4.91 7.30 9.43
C CYS A 309 4.30 7.29 10.84
N PHE A 310 4.36 8.40 11.55
CA PHE A 310 3.71 8.54 12.86
C PHE A 310 2.21 8.93 12.78
N GLY A 311 1.65 8.94 11.58
CA GLY A 311 0.23 9.25 11.37
C GLY A 311 -0.73 8.29 12.06
N GLY A 312 -0.35 7.00 12.17
CA GLY A 312 -1.07 6.02 12.96
C GLY A 312 -2.50 5.72 12.51
N CYS A 313 -2.82 5.92 11.21
CA CYS A 313 -4.16 5.62 10.67
C CYS A 313 -4.50 4.14 10.87
N SER A 314 -5.71 3.87 11.36
CA SER A 314 -6.13 2.53 11.79
C SER A 314 -6.15 1.48 10.66
N PHE A 315 -6.32 1.92 9.40
CA PHE A 315 -6.37 1.04 8.23
C PHE A 315 -5.02 0.83 7.53
N CYS A 316 -3.98 1.57 7.95
CA CYS A 316 -2.71 1.61 7.23
C CYS A 316 -1.73 0.57 7.74
N ALA A 317 -1.22 -0.27 6.83
CA ALA A 317 -0.25 -1.31 7.11
C ALA A 317 1.17 -0.79 7.40
N LEU A 318 1.46 0.47 7.10
CA LEU A 318 2.80 1.06 7.28
C LEU A 318 3.30 1.00 8.72
N THR A 319 2.40 1.10 9.71
CA THR A 319 2.76 0.97 11.13
C THR A 319 3.42 -0.38 11.42
N PHE A 320 2.97 -1.47 10.78
CA PHE A 320 3.48 -2.82 10.98
C PHE A 320 4.65 -3.19 10.07
N HIS A 321 4.87 -2.41 8.98
CA HIS A 321 5.93 -2.70 8.02
C HIS A 321 7.09 -1.69 8.12
N GLN A 322 6.82 -0.38 8.06
CA GLN A 322 7.87 0.65 8.13
C GLN A 322 8.05 1.26 9.53
N GLY A 323 7.11 1.00 10.43
CA GLY A 323 7.12 1.57 11.77
C GLY A 323 6.65 3.04 11.82
N ARG A 324 6.72 3.61 13.05
CA ARG A 324 6.23 4.97 13.34
C ARG A 324 7.35 6.00 13.56
N ILE A 325 8.61 5.58 13.45
CA ILE A 325 9.77 6.47 13.56
C ILE A 325 10.18 6.90 12.17
N ILE A 326 10.35 8.19 11.97
CA ILE A 326 10.77 8.74 10.69
C ILE A 326 12.27 8.54 10.51
N GLN A 327 12.64 7.99 9.36
CA GLN A 327 14.00 7.83 8.88
C GLN A 327 14.16 8.73 7.66
N THR A 328 15.09 9.67 7.69
CA THR A 328 15.26 10.67 6.63
C THR A 328 16.62 10.55 5.98
N ARG A 329 16.66 10.83 4.69
CA ARG A 329 17.89 11.05 3.94
C ARG A 329 18.38 12.48 4.11
N SER A 330 19.69 12.68 4.00
CA SER A 330 20.29 14.02 3.95
C SER A 330 19.88 14.78 2.68
N HIS A 331 20.04 16.08 2.69
CA HIS A 331 19.84 16.89 1.48
C HIS A 331 20.83 16.50 0.39
N GLU A 332 22.07 16.25 0.76
CA GLU A 332 23.17 15.89 -0.13
C GLU A 332 22.83 14.59 -0.89
N SER A 333 22.42 13.55 -0.19
CA SER A 333 22.00 12.27 -0.78
C SER A 333 20.86 12.44 -1.81
N ILE A 334 19.86 13.27 -1.49
CA ILE A 334 18.72 13.52 -2.40
C ILE A 334 19.14 14.39 -3.59
N ILE A 335 20.03 15.36 -3.39
CA ILE A 335 20.54 16.22 -4.46
C ILE A 335 21.41 15.41 -5.42
N ASP A 336 22.23 14.49 -4.93
CA ASP A 336 23.08 13.64 -5.78
C ASP A 336 22.23 12.65 -6.59
N GLU A 337 21.17 12.09 -6.01
CA GLU A 337 20.17 11.33 -6.76
C GLU A 337 19.48 12.19 -7.82
N ALA A 338 19.11 13.44 -7.51
CA ALA A 338 18.51 14.36 -8.47
C ALA A 338 19.45 14.65 -9.65
N LYS A 339 20.76 14.82 -9.40
CA LYS A 339 21.76 15.00 -10.45
C LYS A 339 21.85 13.77 -11.39
N GLN A 340 21.76 12.55 -10.84
CA GLN A 340 21.70 11.32 -11.66
C GLN A 340 20.43 11.30 -12.52
N ILE A 341 19.26 11.60 -11.93
CA ILE A 341 17.98 11.67 -12.64
C ILE A 341 18.00 12.70 -13.78
N ILE A 342 18.65 13.83 -13.60
CA ILE A 342 18.76 14.89 -14.61
C ILE A 342 19.55 14.43 -15.84
N GLN A 343 20.48 13.48 -15.68
CA GLN A 343 21.27 12.93 -16.79
C GLN A 343 20.50 11.89 -17.64
N GLU A 344 19.34 11.42 -17.16
CA GLU A 344 18.54 10.46 -17.93
C GLU A 344 18.08 11.05 -19.27
N PRO A 345 18.24 10.33 -20.39
CA PRO A 345 17.96 10.87 -21.73
C PRO A 345 16.50 11.32 -21.92
N ASP A 346 15.56 10.72 -21.20
CA ASP A 346 14.13 11.02 -21.26
C ASP A 346 13.67 12.00 -20.18
N PHE A 347 14.58 12.55 -19.37
CA PHE A 347 14.26 13.59 -18.38
C PHE A 347 13.87 14.91 -19.06
N LYS A 348 12.68 15.42 -18.77
CA LYS A 348 12.12 16.64 -19.38
C LYS A 348 12.14 17.86 -18.45
N GLY A 349 12.88 17.78 -17.36
CA GLY A 349 12.99 18.84 -16.36
C GLY A 349 11.96 18.74 -15.21
N TYR A 350 11.25 17.63 -15.07
CA TYR A 350 10.20 17.47 -14.08
C TYR A 350 10.55 16.37 -13.09
N ILE A 351 10.82 16.75 -11.84
CA ILE A 351 10.87 15.82 -10.73
C ILE A 351 9.42 15.57 -10.30
N HIS A 352 8.98 14.33 -10.39
CA HIS A 352 7.57 13.98 -10.23
C HIS A 352 7.13 13.94 -8.77
N ASP A 353 8.03 13.57 -7.86
CA ASP A 353 7.76 13.52 -6.43
C ASP A 353 9.06 13.60 -5.62
N VAL A 354 9.00 14.24 -4.47
CA VAL A 354 10.03 14.22 -3.41
C VAL A 354 9.31 13.93 -2.11
N GLY A 355 9.20 12.66 -1.75
CA GLY A 355 8.32 12.30 -0.65
C GLY A 355 8.63 10.95 -0.01
N GLY A 356 7.60 10.33 0.51
CA GLY A 356 7.63 9.07 1.22
C GLY A 356 6.21 8.64 1.59
N PRO A 357 6.01 7.84 2.64
CA PRO A 357 4.67 7.48 3.11
C PRO A 357 3.80 8.70 3.45
N THR A 358 4.44 9.77 3.87
CA THR A 358 3.87 11.11 4.10
C THR A 358 4.95 12.13 3.77
N ALA A 359 4.75 12.91 2.72
CA ALA A 359 5.79 13.77 2.15
C ALA A 359 6.34 14.80 3.15
N ASN A 360 5.49 15.40 3.95
CA ASN A 360 5.86 16.44 4.90
C ASN A 360 6.29 15.93 6.28
N PHE A 361 6.63 14.63 6.42
CA PHE A 361 7.24 14.08 7.63
C PHE A 361 8.74 13.91 7.43
N ARG A 362 9.51 14.93 7.77
CA ARG A 362 10.97 14.95 7.63
C ARG A 362 11.74 14.85 8.95
N ALA A 363 11.02 14.71 10.06
CA ALA A 363 11.62 14.57 11.38
C ALA A 363 10.76 13.63 12.25
N PRO A 364 11.33 13.02 13.30
CA PRO A 364 10.55 12.31 14.31
C PRO A 364 9.48 13.21 14.93
N ALA A 365 8.36 12.60 15.36
CA ALA A 365 7.25 13.39 15.92
C ALA A 365 7.61 14.16 17.19
N CYS A 366 8.62 13.72 17.93
CA CYS A 366 9.14 14.40 19.12
C CYS A 366 10.53 13.85 19.49
N LYS A 367 11.30 14.61 20.27
CA LYS A 367 12.65 14.23 20.75
C LYS A 367 12.66 12.87 21.47
N LYS A 368 11.57 12.53 22.18
CA LYS A 368 11.46 11.26 22.90
C LYS A 368 11.57 10.04 21.95
N GLN A 369 11.09 10.16 20.71
CA GLN A 369 11.11 9.03 19.78
C GLN A 369 12.52 8.53 19.49
N MET A 370 13.51 9.39 19.51
CA MET A 370 14.90 9.02 19.21
C MET A 370 15.60 8.22 20.31
N THR A 371 15.08 8.26 21.54
CA THR A 371 15.70 7.59 22.70
C THR A 371 14.83 6.52 23.34
N LYS A 372 13.50 6.72 23.34
CA LYS A 372 12.53 5.83 24.00
C LYS A 372 11.49 5.24 23.03
N GLY A 373 11.64 5.54 21.73
CA GLY A 373 10.73 5.08 20.70
C GLY A 373 9.35 5.74 20.69
N ALA A 374 8.47 5.22 19.84
CA ALA A 374 7.10 5.67 19.72
C ALA A 374 6.23 5.12 20.86
N CYS A 375 5.27 5.93 21.32
CA CYS A 375 4.39 5.51 22.43
C CYS A 375 3.55 4.29 22.02
N PRO A 376 3.50 3.20 22.81
CA PRO A 376 2.78 1.97 22.45
C PRO A 376 1.27 2.19 22.26
N THR A 377 0.64 2.98 23.14
CA THR A 377 -0.82 3.15 23.22
C THR A 377 -1.32 4.52 22.78
N LYS A 378 -0.40 5.48 22.45
CA LYS A 378 -0.77 6.84 22.04
C LYS A 378 -0.36 7.11 20.61
N GLN A 379 -1.20 7.84 19.90
CA GLN A 379 -0.90 8.37 18.57
C GLN A 379 -0.47 9.83 18.66
N CYS A 380 0.39 10.28 17.75
CA CYS A 380 0.96 11.62 17.79
C CYS A 380 -0.03 12.71 17.31
N LEU A 381 -0.95 12.34 16.40
CA LEU A 381 -1.88 13.27 15.76
C LEU A 381 -3.35 13.03 16.13
N PHE A 382 -3.66 11.93 16.79
CA PHE A 382 -5.03 11.52 17.10
C PHE A 382 -5.20 11.16 18.59
N PRO A 383 -6.37 11.44 19.22
CA PRO A 383 -7.54 12.20 18.73
C PRO A 383 -7.28 13.71 18.64
N LYS A 384 -6.26 14.19 19.29
CA LYS A 384 -5.73 15.57 19.26
C LYS A 384 -4.22 15.49 19.17
N PRO A 385 -3.55 16.53 18.61
CA PRO A 385 -2.09 16.54 18.55
C PRO A 385 -1.49 16.37 19.95
N CYS A 386 -0.48 15.51 20.04
CA CYS A 386 0.26 15.28 21.28
C CYS A 386 0.91 16.59 21.75
N LYS A 387 0.93 16.84 23.06
CA LYS A 387 1.57 18.03 23.64
C LYS A 387 3.07 18.13 23.31
N ASN A 388 3.73 16.99 23.09
CA ASN A 388 5.15 16.92 22.75
C ASN A 388 5.39 16.84 21.24
N LEU A 389 4.34 16.96 20.40
CA LEU A 389 4.50 16.97 18.95
C LEU A 389 5.30 18.20 18.52
N GLU A 390 6.40 17.94 17.82
CA GLU A 390 7.19 18.98 17.16
C GLU A 390 6.72 19.10 15.71
N VAL A 391 6.29 20.30 15.34
CA VAL A 391 5.79 20.59 13.99
C VAL A 391 6.72 21.57 13.33
N ASP A 392 7.47 21.12 12.35
CA ASP A 392 8.42 21.96 11.61
C ASP A 392 8.53 21.46 10.15
N HIS A 393 8.42 22.38 9.20
CA HIS A 393 8.59 22.11 7.78
C HIS A 393 9.84 22.79 7.19
N LYS A 394 10.69 23.44 8.00
CA LYS A 394 11.84 24.23 7.52
C LYS A 394 12.83 23.38 6.74
N ASP A 395 13.15 22.18 7.24
CA ASP A 395 14.05 21.25 6.56
C ASP A 395 13.50 20.86 5.18
N TYR A 396 12.20 20.52 5.11
CA TYR A 396 11.57 20.13 3.84
C TYR A 396 11.52 21.29 2.84
N ILE A 397 11.18 22.50 3.29
CA ILE A 397 11.22 23.72 2.47
C ILE A 397 12.63 23.96 1.93
N ALA A 398 13.65 23.83 2.78
CA ALA A 398 15.04 24.02 2.39
C ALA A 398 15.48 23.01 1.31
N LEU A 399 15.12 21.73 1.47
CA LEU A 399 15.36 20.70 0.47
C LEU A 399 14.67 21.02 -0.87
N LEU A 400 13.40 21.34 -0.85
CA LEU A 400 12.63 21.66 -2.05
C LEU A 400 13.20 22.89 -2.80
N LYS A 401 13.64 23.90 -2.07
CA LYS A 401 14.32 25.09 -2.64
C LYS A 401 15.64 24.71 -3.31
N LYS A 402 16.49 23.88 -2.68
CA LYS A 402 17.73 23.38 -3.26
C LYS A 402 17.47 22.63 -4.58
N LEU A 403 16.48 21.74 -4.60
CA LEU A 403 16.14 20.97 -5.79
C LEU A 403 15.59 21.82 -6.94
N ARG A 404 14.82 22.88 -6.65
CA ARG A 404 14.26 23.77 -7.67
C ARG A 404 15.29 24.58 -8.46
N VAL A 405 16.45 24.82 -7.88
CA VAL A 405 17.52 25.64 -8.50
C VAL A 405 18.56 24.78 -9.22
N LEU A 406 18.45 23.47 -9.21
CA LEU A 406 19.37 22.60 -9.92
C LEU A 406 19.26 22.83 -11.45
N PRO A 407 20.39 22.95 -12.15
CA PRO A 407 20.40 23.06 -13.61
C PRO A 407 19.65 21.88 -14.24
N GLY A 408 18.80 22.17 -15.21
CA GLY A 408 17.95 21.17 -15.88
C GLY A 408 16.60 20.91 -15.21
N VAL A 409 16.38 21.33 -13.96
CA VAL A 409 15.09 21.19 -13.28
C VAL A 409 14.19 22.39 -13.59
N LYS A 410 13.04 22.11 -14.17
CA LYS A 410 11.97 23.09 -14.44
C LYS A 410 10.96 23.16 -13.31
N LYS A 411 10.61 22.00 -12.74
CA LYS A 411 9.65 21.89 -11.64
C LYS A 411 9.90 20.67 -10.77
N VAL A 412 9.62 20.85 -9.47
CA VAL A 412 9.59 19.78 -8.47
C VAL A 412 8.17 19.67 -7.96
N PHE A 413 7.53 18.51 -8.13
CA PHE A 413 6.18 18.25 -7.64
C PHE A 413 6.21 17.44 -6.35
N ILE A 414 5.13 17.56 -5.58
CA ILE A 414 4.81 16.71 -4.44
C ILE A 414 3.53 15.95 -4.80
N ARG A 415 3.65 14.64 -5.07
CA ARG A 415 2.55 13.74 -5.38
C ARG A 415 2.23 12.76 -4.27
N SER A 416 3.20 12.43 -3.44
CA SER A 416 2.99 11.73 -2.17
C SER A 416 2.02 12.51 -1.30
N GLY A 417 1.19 11.82 -0.55
CA GLY A 417 0.20 12.47 0.30
C GLY A 417 0.87 13.35 1.37
N ILE A 418 0.30 14.52 1.60
CA ILE A 418 0.67 15.36 2.75
C ILE A 418 -0.30 15.14 3.91
N ARG A 419 0.20 15.20 5.13
CA ARG A 419 -0.66 15.28 6.32
C ARG A 419 -1.09 16.72 6.50
N PHE A 420 -2.32 17.00 6.07
CA PHE A 420 -2.90 18.35 6.15
C PHE A 420 -3.12 18.81 7.59
N ASP A 421 -3.40 17.89 8.52
CA ASP A 421 -3.50 18.20 9.95
C ASP A 421 -2.16 18.62 10.54
N TYR A 422 -1.07 17.90 10.25
CA TYR A 422 0.28 18.29 10.66
C TYR A 422 0.67 19.67 10.11
N LEU A 423 0.33 19.95 8.84
CA LEU A 423 0.52 21.27 8.24
C LEU A 423 -0.31 22.34 8.97
N MET A 424 -1.56 22.02 9.37
CA MET A 424 -2.43 22.97 10.08
C MET A 424 -1.96 23.28 11.51
N TYR A 425 -1.23 22.36 12.13
CA TYR A 425 -0.64 22.57 13.46
C TYR A 425 0.66 23.39 13.41
N ASP A 426 1.26 23.56 12.23
CA ASP A 426 2.37 24.48 12.04
C ASP A 426 1.89 25.93 12.15
N LYS A 427 2.47 26.68 13.09
CA LYS A 427 2.16 28.10 13.31
C LYS A 427 2.67 28.96 12.14
N ASP A 428 3.78 28.54 11.55
CA ASP A 428 4.35 29.14 10.35
C ASP A 428 3.69 28.55 9.09
N ARG A 429 2.94 29.36 8.37
CA ARG A 429 2.26 28.99 7.14
C ARG A 429 3.17 29.01 5.90
N THR A 430 4.47 29.14 6.06
CA THR A 430 5.44 29.22 4.96
C THR A 430 5.39 27.97 4.08
N PHE A 431 5.24 26.78 4.67
CA PHE A 431 5.13 25.54 3.88
C PHE A 431 3.86 25.50 3.02
N LEU A 432 2.71 25.95 3.52
CA LEU A 432 1.49 26.02 2.70
C LEU A 432 1.68 26.94 1.48
N ARG A 433 2.36 28.06 1.67
CA ARG A 433 2.69 29.00 0.60
C ARG A 433 3.64 28.35 -0.42
N GLU A 434 4.77 27.80 0.04
CA GLU A 434 5.76 27.11 -0.80
C GLU A 434 5.11 25.99 -1.63
N LEU A 435 4.27 25.16 -0.99
CA LEU A 435 3.52 24.09 -1.62
C LEU A 435 2.67 24.62 -2.78
N CYS A 436 1.82 25.63 -2.53
CA CYS A 436 0.91 26.19 -3.52
C CYS A 436 1.65 26.93 -4.64
N GLU A 437 2.70 27.70 -4.31
CA GLU A 437 3.44 28.47 -5.29
C GLU A 437 4.27 27.61 -6.24
N HIS A 438 4.83 26.48 -5.76
CA HIS A 438 5.89 25.80 -6.50
C HIS A 438 5.64 24.30 -6.77
N HIS A 439 4.88 23.58 -5.93
CA HIS A 439 4.90 22.12 -5.90
C HIS A 439 3.58 21.43 -6.30
N VAL A 440 2.52 22.20 -6.53
CA VAL A 440 1.22 21.69 -6.99
C VAL A 440 1.06 21.93 -8.49
N SER A 441 0.69 20.87 -9.23
CA SER A 441 0.50 20.91 -10.69
C SER A 441 -0.92 21.25 -11.14
N GLY A 442 -1.72 21.92 -10.30
CA GLY A 442 -3.14 22.22 -10.52
C GLY A 442 -4.07 21.42 -9.61
N GLN A 443 -3.67 20.25 -9.16
CA GLN A 443 -4.45 19.42 -8.23
C GLN A 443 -3.56 18.95 -7.08
N LEU A 444 -4.06 19.11 -5.85
CA LEU A 444 -3.46 18.55 -4.65
C LEU A 444 -4.35 17.43 -4.12
N LYS A 445 -3.79 16.23 -4.05
CA LYS A 445 -4.45 15.06 -3.46
C LYS A 445 -4.29 15.08 -1.95
N VAL A 446 -5.39 14.95 -1.23
CA VAL A 446 -5.42 14.89 0.25
C VAL A 446 -6.34 13.76 0.70
N ALA A 447 -6.06 13.17 1.85
CA ALA A 447 -6.73 11.98 2.33
C ALA A 447 -7.49 12.23 3.65
N PRO A 448 -8.63 12.95 3.65
CA PRO A 448 -9.51 13.03 4.81
C PRO A 448 -10.18 11.69 5.12
N GLU A 449 -10.37 10.83 4.14
CA GLU A 449 -10.98 9.50 4.16
C GLU A 449 -12.50 9.53 4.41
N HIS A 450 -12.98 10.36 5.30
CA HIS A 450 -14.39 10.56 5.64
C HIS A 450 -14.62 11.97 6.20
N ILE A 451 -15.90 12.32 6.49
CA ILE A 451 -16.25 13.61 7.12
C ILE A 451 -17.05 13.44 8.42
N SER A 452 -17.62 12.28 8.67
CA SER A 452 -18.28 12.01 9.94
C SER A 452 -17.25 11.78 11.04
N ASN A 453 -17.31 12.55 12.12
CA ASN A 453 -16.37 12.44 13.24
C ASN A 453 -16.42 11.05 13.91
N THR A 454 -17.57 10.37 13.89
CA THR A 454 -17.70 8.98 14.38
C THR A 454 -16.80 8.03 13.59
N VAL A 455 -16.80 8.13 12.27
CA VAL A 455 -15.96 7.29 11.39
C VAL A 455 -14.50 7.72 11.46
N LEU A 456 -14.22 9.02 11.48
CA LEU A 456 -12.87 9.58 11.60
C LEU A 456 -12.16 9.11 12.88
N GLN A 457 -12.89 8.97 14.01
CA GLN A 457 -12.36 8.40 15.24
C GLN A 457 -11.91 6.94 15.05
N LYS A 458 -12.70 6.13 14.34
CA LYS A 458 -12.33 4.73 14.05
C LYS A 458 -11.18 4.63 13.05
N LEU A 459 -11.09 5.56 12.12
CA LEU A 459 -9.98 5.70 11.16
C LEU A 459 -8.66 6.18 11.80
N GLY A 460 -8.70 6.76 13.01
CA GLY A 460 -7.53 7.42 13.60
C GLY A 460 -7.12 8.68 12.85
N LYS A 461 -8.11 9.42 12.32
CA LYS A 461 -7.94 10.67 11.55
C LYS A 461 -8.37 11.89 12.36
N PRO A 462 -7.87 13.09 12.05
CA PRO A 462 -8.33 14.33 12.68
C PRO A 462 -9.81 14.56 12.41
N SER A 463 -10.43 15.38 13.24
CA SER A 463 -11.82 15.76 13.07
C SER A 463 -12.07 16.56 11.78
N VAL A 464 -13.31 16.56 11.29
CA VAL A 464 -13.69 17.26 10.06
C VAL A 464 -13.43 18.76 10.11
N GLU A 465 -13.47 19.37 11.31
CA GLU A 465 -13.19 20.80 11.51
C GLU A 465 -11.73 21.14 11.11
N VAL A 466 -10.79 20.26 11.40
CA VAL A 466 -9.38 20.42 10.98
C VAL A 466 -9.27 20.37 9.47
N TYR A 467 -9.99 19.44 8.84
CA TYR A 467 -10.02 19.34 7.38
C TYR A 467 -10.65 20.58 6.73
N ASN A 468 -11.80 21.05 7.24
CA ASN A 468 -12.46 22.25 6.74
C ASN A 468 -11.59 23.50 6.90
N SER A 469 -10.85 23.60 8.00
CA SER A 469 -9.89 24.68 8.23
C SER A 469 -8.74 24.64 7.20
N PHE A 470 -8.25 23.44 6.86
CA PHE A 470 -7.27 23.26 5.81
C PHE A 470 -7.82 23.65 4.43
N VAL A 471 -9.04 23.21 4.08
CA VAL A 471 -9.70 23.55 2.80
C VAL A 471 -9.80 25.07 2.65
N LYS A 472 -10.21 25.76 3.72
CA LYS A 472 -10.27 27.24 3.74
C LYS A 472 -8.89 27.86 3.54
N ALA A 473 -7.90 27.45 4.34
CA ALA A 473 -6.55 27.98 4.25
C ALA A 473 -5.92 27.77 2.86
N TYR A 474 -6.17 26.62 2.24
CA TYR A 474 -5.70 26.30 0.88
C TYR A 474 -6.37 27.20 -0.18
N LYS A 475 -7.67 27.40 -0.11
CA LYS A 475 -8.42 28.30 -1.00
C LYS A 475 -7.93 29.76 -0.85
N ASP A 476 -7.80 30.23 0.39
CA ASP A 476 -7.35 31.59 0.68
C ASP A 476 -5.91 31.82 0.18
N MET A 477 -5.03 30.82 0.35
CA MET A 477 -3.67 30.89 -0.16
C MET A 477 -3.65 30.96 -1.68
N ASN A 478 -4.40 30.12 -2.38
CA ASN A 478 -4.48 30.15 -3.85
C ASN A 478 -5.00 31.49 -4.37
N LYS A 479 -6.03 32.05 -3.73
CA LYS A 479 -6.52 33.39 -4.05
C LYS A 479 -5.42 34.46 -3.86
N LYS A 480 -4.66 34.37 -2.77
CA LYS A 480 -3.56 35.33 -2.46
C LYS A 480 -2.44 35.28 -3.49
N ILE A 481 -2.09 34.09 -4.00
CA ILE A 481 -1.00 33.89 -4.99
C ILE A 481 -1.49 33.94 -6.44
N GLY A 482 -2.78 34.15 -6.68
CA GLY A 482 -3.36 34.25 -8.02
C GLY A 482 -3.34 32.93 -8.81
N LYS A 483 -3.48 31.78 -8.15
CA LYS A 483 -3.48 30.46 -8.78
C LYS A 483 -4.81 29.75 -8.68
N GLU A 484 -5.13 29.00 -9.73
CA GLU A 484 -6.31 28.13 -9.80
C GLU A 484 -5.88 26.69 -9.56
N GLN A 485 -5.97 26.23 -8.30
CA GLN A 485 -5.61 24.86 -7.90
C GLN A 485 -6.75 24.24 -7.09
N TYR A 486 -6.97 22.94 -7.30
CA TYR A 486 -8.10 22.21 -6.74
C TYR A 486 -7.62 21.13 -5.77
N LEU A 487 -8.41 20.89 -4.71
CA LEU A 487 -8.22 19.75 -3.83
C LEU A 487 -8.96 18.55 -4.40
N VAL A 488 -8.29 17.39 -4.39
CA VAL A 488 -8.86 16.10 -4.74
C VAL A 488 -8.87 15.23 -3.48
N PRO A 489 -10.01 15.19 -2.74
CA PRO A 489 -10.09 14.38 -1.53
C PRO A 489 -10.20 12.89 -1.87
N TYR A 490 -9.35 12.08 -1.25
CA TYR A 490 -9.55 10.63 -1.18
C TYR A 490 -10.57 10.32 -0.09
N LEU A 491 -11.60 9.57 -0.47
CA LEU A 491 -12.69 9.17 0.41
C LEU A 491 -12.86 7.66 0.39
N MET A 492 -13.20 7.12 1.55
CA MET A 492 -13.33 5.69 1.79
C MET A 492 -14.75 5.33 2.21
N SER A 493 -15.37 4.37 1.54
CA SER A 493 -16.65 3.81 1.93
C SER A 493 -16.50 2.57 2.80
N SER A 494 -17.52 2.27 3.59
CA SER A 494 -17.67 1.01 4.33
C SER A 494 -16.53 0.67 5.31
N HIS A 495 -15.85 1.69 5.85
CA HIS A 495 -14.92 1.49 6.95
C HIS A 495 -15.70 1.07 8.22
N PRO A 496 -15.14 0.22 9.12
CA PRO A 496 -15.74 -0.04 10.42
C PRO A 496 -16.15 1.25 11.15
N GLY A 497 -17.39 1.31 11.63
CA GLY A 497 -18.01 2.49 12.20
C GLY A 497 -18.87 3.31 11.21
N SER A 498 -18.83 3.02 9.91
CA SER A 498 -19.65 3.68 8.91
C SER A 498 -20.96 2.92 8.68
N THR A 499 -22.08 3.48 9.14
CA THR A 499 -23.44 3.03 8.80
C THR A 499 -23.95 3.78 7.57
N LEU A 500 -25.18 3.49 7.12
CA LEU A 500 -25.84 4.26 6.07
C LEU A 500 -26.04 5.73 6.46
N LYS A 501 -26.17 6.04 7.76
CA LYS A 501 -26.30 7.41 8.25
C LYS A 501 -25.05 8.23 7.93
N GLU A 502 -23.86 7.75 8.33
CA GLU A 502 -22.60 8.43 8.08
C GLU A 502 -22.27 8.48 6.57
N ALA A 503 -22.68 7.46 5.80
CA ALA A 503 -22.55 7.49 4.35
C ALA A 503 -23.42 8.56 3.68
N VAL A 504 -24.63 8.81 4.19
CA VAL A 504 -25.51 9.91 3.74
C VAL A 504 -24.91 11.26 4.13
N GLU A 505 -24.40 11.43 5.37
CA GLU A 505 -23.68 12.65 5.77
C GLU A 505 -22.55 12.99 4.80
N LEU A 506 -21.79 11.98 4.37
CA LEU A 506 -20.72 12.17 3.39
C LEU A 506 -21.27 12.60 2.02
N ALA A 507 -22.39 12.03 1.58
CA ALA A 507 -23.02 12.40 0.31
C ALA A 507 -23.54 13.85 0.34
N GLU A 508 -24.15 14.28 1.46
CA GLU A 508 -24.60 15.66 1.67
C GLU A 508 -23.42 16.64 1.64
N TYR A 509 -22.32 16.32 2.32
CA TYR A 509 -21.11 17.13 2.29
C TYR A 509 -20.54 17.29 0.86
N LEU A 510 -20.53 16.21 0.07
CA LEU A 510 -20.08 16.27 -1.33
C LEU A 510 -21.03 17.09 -2.21
N ARG A 511 -22.35 17.03 -1.96
CA ARG A 511 -23.34 17.90 -2.61
C ARG A 511 -23.04 19.37 -2.34
N ASP A 512 -22.79 19.72 -1.08
CA ASP A 512 -22.57 21.10 -0.65
C ASP A 512 -21.23 21.66 -1.18
N LEU A 513 -20.22 20.80 -1.32
CA LEU A 513 -18.98 21.15 -2.01
C LEU A 513 -19.13 21.30 -3.53
N GLY A 514 -20.24 20.82 -4.12
CA GLY A 514 -20.41 20.76 -5.57
C GLY A 514 -19.47 19.77 -6.28
N TYR A 515 -18.82 18.89 -5.53
CA TYR A 515 -17.82 17.95 -6.01
C TYR A 515 -18.34 16.50 -5.99
N MET A 516 -17.97 15.74 -7.01
CA MET A 516 -18.20 14.29 -7.05
C MET A 516 -16.90 13.58 -7.41
N PRO A 517 -16.38 12.72 -6.53
CA PRO A 517 -15.16 12.00 -6.80
C PRO A 517 -15.33 11.01 -7.96
N GLU A 518 -14.37 11.02 -8.89
CA GLU A 518 -14.34 10.04 -9.99
C GLU A 518 -13.97 8.64 -9.47
N GLN A 519 -13.08 8.59 -8.47
CA GLN A 519 -12.62 7.35 -7.83
C GLN A 519 -13.08 7.30 -6.38
N VAL A 520 -13.63 6.17 -5.99
CA VAL A 520 -14.01 5.85 -4.61
C VAL A 520 -13.25 4.61 -4.19
N GLN A 521 -12.67 4.67 -3.00
CA GLN A 521 -12.05 3.52 -2.37
C GLN A 521 -13.02 2.90 -1.37
N ASP A 522 -13.26 1.60 -1.49
CA ASP A 522 -13.89 0.85 -0.41
C ASP A 522 -12.82 0.46 0.61
N PHE A 523 -13.18 0.40 1.89
CA PHE A 523 -12.28 -0.11 2.91
C PHE A 523 -11.77 -1.51 2.52
N TYR A 524 -10.46 -1.66 2.47
CA TYR A 524 -9.78 -2.90 2.13
C TYR A 524 -9.22 -3.54 3.41
N PRO A 525 -9.74 -4.68 3.87
CA PRO A 525 -9.24 -5.35 5.08
C PRO A 525 -7.84 -5.93 4.85
N THR A 526 -6.82 -5.09 5.02
CA THR A 526 -5.42 -5.50 4.94
C THR A 526 -5.00 -6.18 6.24
N PRO A 527 -4.35 -7.35 6.22
CA PRO A 527 -3.93 -8.04 7.43
C PRO A 527 -3.12 -7.14 8.37
N SER A 528 -3.18 -7.42 9.65
CA SER A 528 -2.42 -6.72 10.70
C SER A 528 -2.67 -5.21 10.78
N THR A 529 -3.91 -4.76 10.58
CA THR A 529 -4.33 -3.38 10.83
C THR A 529 -5.44 -3.31 11.87
N ILE A 530 -5.52 -2.21 12.63
CA ILE A 530 -6.60 -1.97 13.62
C ILE A 530 -7.97 -2.10 12.93
N SER A 531 -8.13 -1.50 11.74
CA SER A 531 -9.39 -1.52 11.00
C SER A 531 -9.78 -2.93 10.56
N THR A 532 -8.81 -3.77 10.19
CA THR A 532 -9.09 -5.18 9.85
C THR A 532 -9.47 -6.00 11.08
N CYS A 533 -8.85 -5.71 12.23
CA CYS A 533 -9.27 -6.30 13.51
C CYS A 533 -10.72 -5.92 13.82
N MET A 534 -11.08 -4.65 13.73
CA MET A 534 -12.47 -4.18 13.89
C MET A 534 -13.42 -4.86 12.90
N TYR A 535 -13.00 -4.95 11.63
CA TYR A 535 -13.80 -5.56 10.56
C TYR A 535 -14.14 -7.03 10.82
N TYR A 536 -13.16 -7.81 11.26
CA TYR A 536 -13.34 -9.23 11.54
C TYR A 536 -14.09 -9.48 12.84
N THR A 537 -13.71 -8.77 13.90
CA THR A 537 -14.21 -9.07 15.26
C THR A 537 -15.50 -8.34 15.59
N GLY A 538 -15.75 -7.18 14.99
CA GLY A 538 -16.79 -6.25 15.43
C GLY A 538 -16.44 -5.52 16.73
N LEU A 539 -15.15 -5.54 17.15
CA LEU A 539 -14.66 -4.90 18.36
C LEU A 539 -13.53 -3.93 18.02
N ASP A 540 -13.47 -2.80 18.70
CA ASP A 540 -12.30 -1.92 18.69
C ASP A 540 -11.21 -2.55 19.61
N PRO A 541 -10.07 -3.01 19.08
CA PRO A 541 -9.08 -3.71 19.90
C PRO A 541 -8.45 -2.83 20.99
N ARG A 542 -8.59 -1.51 20.90
CA ARG A 542 -8.06 -0.55 21.87
C ARG A 542 -8.92 -0.43 23.13
N THR A 543 -10.24 -0.63 22.99
CA THR A 543 -11.23 -0.45 24.06
C THR A 543 -12.04 -1.71 24.33
N MET A 544 -12.03 -2.68 23.44
CA MET A 544 -12.89 -3.88 23.41
C MET A 544 -14.39 -3.56 23.31
N GLU A 545 -14.74 -2.36 22.89
CA GLU A 545 -16.13 -1.94 22.66
C GLU A 545 -16.62 -2.39 21.27
N PRO A 546 -17.91 -2.68 21.11
CA PRO A 546 -18.50 -3.04 19.84
C PRO A 546 -18.34 -1.92 18.80
N VAL A 547 -18.09 -2.31 17.55
CA VAL A 547 -18.01 -1.44 16.38
C VAL A 547 -18.93 -1.98 15.29
N TYR A 548 -19.75 -1.11 14.73
CA TYR A 548 -20.56 -1.47 13.57
C TYR A 548 -19.67 -1.81 12.36
N VAL A 549 -20.00 -2.87 11.63
CA VAL A 549 -19.29 -3.28 10.42
C VAL A 549 -20.29 -3.64 9.32
N ALA A 550 -20.22 -2.94 8.20
CA ALA A 550 -20.97 -3.28 7.00
C ALA A 550 -20.37 -4.55 6.36
N THR A 551 -20.91 -5.72 6.69
CA THR A 551 -20.48 -7.01 6.13
C THR A 551 -21.24 -7.41 4.89
N ASN A 552 -22.49 -6.96 4.75
CA ASN A 552 -23.34 -7.26 3.60
C ASN A 552 -22.82 -6.55 2.33
N PRO A 553 -22.52 -7.30 1.23
CA PRO A 553 -22.05 -6.70 -0.02
C PRO A 553 -23.00 -5.67 -0.63
N HIS A 554 -24.31 -5.85 -0.46
CA HIS A 554 -25.31 -4.91 -0.96
C HIS A 554 -25.28 -3.58 -0.19
N GLU A 555 -25.12 -3.63 1.13
CA GLU A 555 -24.94 -2.43 1.94
C GLU A 555 -23.65 -1.68 1.58
N LYS A 556 -22.53 -2.40 1.39
CA LYS A 556 -21.28 -1.79 0.90
C LYS A 556 -21.49 -1.09 -0.45
N ALA A 557 -22.25 -1.72 -1.35
CA ALA A 557 -22.59 -1.12 -2.64
C ALA A 557 -23.43 0.16 -2.49
N MET A 558 -24.37 0.19 -1.53
CA MET A 558 -25.16 1.39 -1.21
C MET A 558 -24.28 2.52 -0.65
N GLN A 559 -23.41 2.23 0.34
CA GLN A 559 -22.49 3.23 0.90
C GLN A 559 -21.55 3.80 -0.18
N ARG A 560 -21.02 2.94 -1.05
CA ARG A 560 -20.19 3.38 -2.19
C ARG A 560 -20.99 4.25 -3.17
N ALA A 561 -22.20 3.83 -3.51
CA ALA A 561 -23.07 4.55 -4.45
C ALA A 561 -23.40 5.97 -3.97
N LEU A 562 -23.58 6.18 -2.66
CA LEU A 562 -23.82 7.47 -2.05
C LEU A 562 -22.68 8.47 -2.30
N ILE A 563 -21.42 8.03 -2.32
CA ILE A 563 -20.28 8.92 -2.65
C ILE A 563 -20.35 9.40 -4.11
N GLN A 564 -20.94 8.59 -5.00
CA GLN A 564 -21.12 8.90 -6.41
C GLN A 564 -22.62 9.02 -6.78
N TYR A 565 -23.40 9.68 -5.93
CA TYR A 565 -24.86 9.74 -6.03
C TYR A 565 -25.38 10.35 -7.34
N ARG A 566 -24.61 11.22 -8.01
CA ARG A 566 -24.97 11.81 -9.32
C ARG A 566 -24.80 10.84 -10.49
N ASN A 567 -24.11 9.71 -10.31
CA ASN A 567 -23.95 8.72 -11.37
C ASN A 567 -25.31 8.03 -11.63
N PRO A 568 -25.88 8.13 -12.85
CA PRO A 568 -27.18 7.53 -13.14
C PRO A 568 -27.26 6.01 -12.91
N LYS A 569 -26.12 5.31 -12.98
CA LYS A 569 -26.03 3.86 -12.72
C LYS A 569 -26.22 3.52 -11.25
N ASN A 570 -25.99 4.47 -10.35
CA ASN A 570 -26.10 4.29 -8.91
C ASN A 570 -27.48 4.64 -8.36
N TYR A 571 -28.39 5.14 -9.20
CA TYR A 571 -29.66 5.70 -8.75
C TYR A 571 -30.45 4.75 -7.83
N ASP A 572 -30.64 3.50 -8.24
CA ASP A 572 -31.47 2.55 -7.49
C ASP A 572 -30.87 2.23 -6.12
N LEU A 573 -29.52 2.08 -6.05
CA LEU A 573 -28.79 1.89 -4.79
C LEU A 573 -28.88 3.12 -3.89
N VAL A 574 -28.74 4.32 -4.45
CA VAL A 574 -28.85 5.58 -3.68
C VAL A 574 -30.27 5.77 -3.16
N HIS A 575 -31.28 5.52 -4.00
CA HIS A 575 -32.68 5.59 -3.59
C HIS A 575 -32.97 4.62 -2.43
N GLU A 576 -32.57 3.37 -2.55
CA GLU A 576 -32.73 2.36 -1.50
C GLU A 576 -32.00 2.76 -0.22
N ALA A 577 -30.76 3.25 -0.34
CA ALA A 577 -29.97 3.71 0.80
C ALA A 577 -30.65 4.85 1.56
N LEU A 578 -31.21 5.84 0.85
CA LEU A 578 -31.92 6.94 1.45
C LEU A 578 -33.20 6.50 2.17
N ILE A 579 -33.95 5.57 1.58
CA ILE A 579 -35.15 4.99 2.23
C ILE A 579 -34.75 4.27 3.52
N LYS A 580 -33.71 3.39 3.46
CA LYS A 580 -33.23 2.63 4.62
C LYS A 580 -32.63 3.51 5.71
N ALA A 581 -32.02 4.62 5.34
CA ALA A 581 -31.49 5.60 6.28
C ALA A 581 -32.56 6.54 6.86
N GLY A 582 -33.83 6.45 6.41
CA GLY A 582 -34.91 7.35 6.83
C GLY A 582 -34.76 8.78 6.28
N ARG A 583 -34.03 8.94 5.16
CA ARG A 583 -33.70 10.25 4.56
C ARG A 583 -34.41 10.48 3.22
N GLN A 584 -35.72 10.20 3.18
CA GLN A 584 -36.58 10.48 2.02
C GLN A 584 -36.63 11.97 1.66
N ASP A 585 -36.34 12.85 2.62
CA ASP A 585 -36.20 14.30 2.44
C ASP A 585 -35.12 14.67 1.41
N LEU A 586 -34.17 13.77 1.12
CA LEU A 586 -33.14 13.97 0.13
C LEU A 586 -33.52 13.48 -1.27
N ILE A 587 -34.76 13.03 -1.46
CA ILE A 587 -35.32 12.63 -2.75
C ILE A 587 -36.32 13.70 -3.19
N GLY A 588 -35.97 14.56 -4.12
CA GLY A 588 -36.82 15.66 -4.54
C GLY A 588 -36.19 16.55 -5.59
N PHE A 589 -36.74 17.76 -5.75
CA PHE A 589 -36.28 18.72 -6.74
C PHE A 589 -35.51 19.89 -6.13
N ASP A 590 -35.48 20.00 -4.81
CA ASP A 590 -34.77 21.06 -4.09
C ASP A 590 -33.27 20.90 -4.18
N SER A 591 -32.55 22.00 -3.96
CA SER A 591 -31.07 22.01 -3.93
C SER A 591 -30.49 21.13 -2.82
N LYS A 592 -31.25 20.82 -1.78
CA LYS A 592 -30.89 19.93 -0.69
C LYS A 592 -30.94 18.45 -1.07
N CYS A 593 -31.67 18.09 -2.14
CA CYS A 593 -31.86 16.70 -2.54
C CYS A 593 -30.63 16.14 -3.24
N LEU A 594 -30.34 14.87 -2.99
CA LEU A 594 -29.27 14.14 -3.65
C LEU A 594 -29.69 13.61 -5.02
N ILE A 595 -30.92 13.10 -5.12
CA ILE A 595 -31.49 12.52 -6.34
C ILE A 595 -32.91 13.05 -6.58
N ARG A 596 -33.31 13.07 -7.85
CA ARG A 596 -34.68 13.39 -8.25
C ARG A 596 -35.56 12.14 -8.26
N PRO A 597 -36.88 12.21 -7.93
CA PRO A 597 -37.74 11.07 -8.09
C PRO A 597 -37.82 10.65 -9.57
N ARG A 598 -37.67 9.38 -9.84
CA ARG A 598 -37.95 8.82 -11.17
C ARG A 598 -39.42 8.50 -11.27
N ARG A 599 -40.04 8.78 -12.41
CA ARG A 599 -41.38 8.25 -12.71
C ARG A 599 -41.29 6.72 -12.69
N PRO A 600 -42.22 6.01 -12.02
CA PRO A 600 -42.26 4.56 -12.10
C PRO A 600 -42.28 4.18 -13.57
N LYS A 601 -41.46 3.22 -13.96
CA LYS A 601 -41.60 2.58 -15.27
C LYS A 601 -43.02 2.05 -15.29
N LYS A 602 -43.86 2.59 -16.20
CA LYS A 602 -45.13 1.93 -16.50
C LYS A 602 -44.76 0.51 -16.88
N ASP A 603 -45.20 -0.45 -16.12
CA ASP A 603 -45.14 -1.84 -16.52
C ASP A 603 -45.59 -1.89 -17.96
N ALA A 604 -44.74 -2.44 -18.82
CA ALA A 604 -45.11 -2.72 -20.20
C ALA A 604 -46.26 -3.73 -20.11
N GLY A 605 -47.48 -3.21 -20.04
CA GLY A 605 -48.68 -3.99 -19.98
C GLY A 605 -48.63 -4.96 -21.14
N THR A 606 -48.77 -6.23 -20.83
CA THR A 606 -49.07 -7.31 -21.76
C THR A 606 -50.27 -6.83 -22.61
N SER A 607 -49.97 -6.24 -23.78
CA SER A 607 -50.99 -6.00 -24.77
C SER A 607 -51.35 -7.36 -25.36
N TYR A 608 -52.48 -7.88 -24.92
CA TYR A 608 -53.21 -8.92 -25.62
C TYR A 608 -53.51 -8.40 -27.05
N ARG A 609 -52.71 -8.81 -28.02
CA ARG A 609 -53.02 -8.67 -29.44
C ARG A 609 -54.09 -9.70 -29.78
N SER A 610 -55.35 -9.25 -29.85
CA SER A 610 -56.43 -9.99 -30.52
C SER A 610 -56.04 -10.22 -31.97
N SER A 611 -56.05 -11.48 -32.36
CA SER A 611 -55.91 -11.95 -33.73
C SER A 611 -56.96 -11.30 -34.64
N ARG A 612 -56.54 -10.59 -35.69
CA ARG A 612 -57.37 -10.42 -36.91
C ARG A 612 -56.56 -10.94 -38.09
N GLN A 613 -57.18 -11.95 -38.70
CA GLN A 613 -56.77 -12.60 -39.92
C GLN A 613 -56.74 -11.65 -41.14
N GLY A 614 -55.83 -11.89 -42.05
CA GLY A 614 -56.08 -11.83 -43.48
C GLY A 614 -55.28 -10.80 -44.26
N LYS A 615 -54.29 -11.19 -45.01
CA LYS A 615 -54.23 -11.37 -46.48
C LYS A 615 -52.79 -11.49 -46.97
N LYS A 616 -52.63 -12.44 -47.88
CA LYS A 616 -51.39 -12.86 -48.56
C LYS A 616 -50.88 -11.86 -49.61
N ALA A 617 -49.54 -11.83 -49.76
CA ALA A 617 -48.62 -11.94 -50.89
C ALA A 617 -48.18 -10.62 -51.58
N PRO A 618 -47.07 -10.58 -52.34
CA PRO A 618 -46.11 -11.65 -52.67
C PRO A 618 -44.60 -11.21 -52.54
N ALA A 619 -43.75 -12.18 -52.86
CA ALA A 619 -42.30 -12.20 -52.79
C ALA A 619 -41.57 -11.25 -53.75
N GLY A 620 -40.40 -10.82 -53.34
CA GLY A 620 -39.45 -10.08 -54.21
C GLY A 620 -38.03 -10.05 -53.67
N LYS A 621 -37.22 -10.94 -54.19
CA LYS A 621 -35.77 -10.93 -54.46
C LYS A 621 -34.74 -10.30 -53.48
N ALA A 622 -33.76 -11.14 -53.19
CA ALA A 622 -32.48 -10.91 -52.54
C ALA A 622 -31.60 -9.87 -53.22
N ALA A 623 -30.89 -9.06 -52.39
CA ALA A 623 -29.62 -8.45 -52.79
C ALA A 623 -28.68 -8.41 -51.60
N ALA A 624 -27.48 -8.94 -51.80
CA ALA A 624 -26.38 -8.96 -50.87
C ALA A 624 -25.81 -7.53 -50.66
N GLY A 625 -25.59 -7.15 -49.39
CA GLY A 625 -25.02 -5.86 -49.04
C GLY A 625 -24.05 -5.95 -47.89
N LYS A 626 -22.84 -5.68 -48.22
CA LYS A 626 -21.59 -5.63 -47.47
C LYS A 626 -21.67 -5.22 -45.97
N MET A 627 -20.98 -6.00 -45.14
CA MET A 627 -20.60 -5.69 -43.78
C MET A 627 -19.67 -4.45 -43.72
N VAL A 628 -20.12 -3.39 -43.06
CA VAL A 628 -19.30 -2.20 -42.75
C VAL A 628 -18.94 -2.28 -41.25
N THR A 629 -17.67 -2.51 -40.98
CA THR A 629 -17.09 -2.47 -39.63
C THR A 629 -16.96 -1.01 -39.19
N ALA A 630 -17.71 -0.62 -38.17
CA ALA A 630 -17.59 0.69 -37.53
C ALA A 630 -16.40 0.69 -36.55
N LYS A 631 -15.33 1.40 -36.91
CA LYS A 631 -14.22 1.73 -36.01
C LYS A 631 -14.68 2.78 -34.99
N HIS A 632 -14.79 2.39 -33.72
CA HIS A 632 -14.93 3.35 -32.62
C HIS A 632 -13.60 4.10 -32.38
N LYS A 633 -13.54 5.36 -32.76
CA LYS A 633 -12.48 6.29 -32.33
C LYS A 633 -12.74 6.70 -30.87
N LYS A 634 -11.86 6.30 -29.96
CA LYS A 634 -11.78 6.87 -28.61
C LYS A 634 -11.36 8.33 -28.72
N LYS A 635 -12.23 9.26 -28.33
CA LYS A 635 -11.87 10.67 -28.12
C LYS A 635 -11.16 10.79 -26.78
N THR A 636 -9.89 11.15 -26.80
CA THR A 636 -9.12 11.56 -25.62
C THR A 636 -9.45 13.01 -25.24
N ILE A 637 -9.54 13.25 -23.92
CA ILE A 637 -9.99 14.50 -23.25
C ILE A 637 -8.99 15.69 -23.44
N ARG A 638 -8.29 15.77 -24.57
CA ARG A 638 -7.26 16.81 -24.80
C ARG A 638 -7.72 18.03 -25.61
N ASN A 639 -8.99 18.15 -25.99
CA ASN A 639 -9.46 19.18 -26.94
C ASN A 639 -10.57 20.11 -26.42
N ILE A 640 -10.62 20.44 -25.11
CA ILE A 640 -11.63 21.40 -24.59
C ILE A 640 -11.07 22.83 -24.41
N HIS A 641 -9.79 23.08 -24.62
CA HIS A 641 -9.20 24.42 -24.49
C HIS A 641 -8.62 24.96 -25.81
N LYS A 642 -9.43 25.00 -26.86
CA LYS A 642 -9.21 25.92 -28.00
C LYS A 642 -10.56 26.33 -28.57
N LYS A 643 -11.15 27.36 -27.99
CA LYS A 643 -11.99 28.39 -28.61
C LYS A 643 -12.46 29.38 -27.54
N LYS A 644 -11.86 30.49 -27.57
CA LYS A 644 -11.97 31.88 -27.17
C LYS A 644 -10.88 32.32 -26.22
#